data_ce05dec9becd2469938cfee76a7e207e
#
_entry.id   ce05dec9becd2469938cfee76a7e207e
#
_cell.length_a   1.000
_cell.length_b   1.000
_cell.length_c   1.000
_cell.angle_alpha   90.00
_cell.angle_beta   90.00
_cell.angle_gamma   90.00
#
_symmetry.space_group_name_H-M   'P 1'
#
loop_
_entity.id
_entity.type
_entity.pdbx_description
1 polymer ?
#
loop_
_entity_poly.entity_id
_entity_poly.type
_entity_poly.pdbx_seq_one_letter_code
_entity_poly.pdbx_strand_id
1 'polypeptide(L)'
;MGGSRYPGYLPDEAHFEGQEVGCIVIAESEALCDEALKALKVEWEILPFITDIQKGQDPDHPMVRGDWYIEKEAGDYRPGGMATAEGHVLMTKHYPTDPPREANVTWNIKIDGNPEEGWKKADFTLEYDVNIPTCISTIPNPPASVAYWGDSMYKGPGQKIYIEGAPHRREQIMSTYRKSSDEVVQEGLFQGGKYCDWGLRMSQEITPLLSKRMGGRPVRCVNSREETFDLNRNERHMHMRLGVTKNGVITVVEDDTLVDNGVPGSSTMGSVSDRDWGGYYTLKCKDIAQRFKVVDSNIGFMHTCAQFVPYNWDSITVAFDLIAEKLGLDPVEVARRNLHGPSSQDDTDPVPSFEASLEIGKKLMDWQWHPAGTKRLPDGRLHGASFRYAICPRHSFMDYFCKLEYRDGVVHFPTQGPIAGWFSTECFTMIAAEELGLNYEDICVDYDYREKHSDQAGGSDGVTGHGWIVKECANKLKRKILESAAREANPEPGAYRGVFSFPKPPSPLAGCTADDLDIVEGKVVVKSDPSRFVPFSRATRENVTAEFGGYSPKSAWVTGFGRILDTMNTSWCEVAVDDETGEVEITKYCVVPDVGKIIRRTSLESQIDQVVFFSQGCQLLEDFVQDPETGVKLNGNFLDYRVPTTLDVPTVTKEILELRSGNGAYGASGISHNLANSHLIITAIHNATGVWVDPPATPDRVLKALGKCEIGGDQ
;
A
#
# COMPACT_ATOMS: atom_id res chain seq x y z
N MET A 1 7.03 -13.59 1.23
CA MET A 1 7.58 -13.10 -0.04
C MET A 1 7.63 -14.27 -0.99
N GLY A 2 6.98 -14.15 -2.12
CA GLY A 2 7.38 -14.95 -3.24
C GLY A 2 8.83 -14.63 -3.48
N GLY A 3 9.75 -15.47 -3.05
CA GLY A 3 11.09 -15.39 -3.58
C GLY A 3 10.93 -15.26 -5.07
N SER A 4 11.62 -14.31 -5.69
CA SER A 4 11.66 -14.30 -7.14
C SER A 4 11.98 -15.71 -7.57
N ARG A 5 11.08 -16.34 -8.26
CA ARG A 5 11.28 -17.67 -8.76
C ARG A 5 12.04 -17.61 -10.08
N TYR A 6 12.86 -16.58 -10.21
CA TYR A 6 13.88 -16.58 -11.24
C TYR A 6 14.80 -17.76 -10.98
N PRO A 7 15.13 -18.52 -11.99
CA PRO A 7 16.12 -19.56 -11.87
C PRO A 7 17.50 -18.91 -11.63
N GLY A 8 17.76 -18.57 -10.38
CA GLY A 8 19.02 -17.96 -9.99
C GLY A 8 19.10 -16.45 -10.21
N TYR A 9 20.18 -15.86 -9.70
CA TYR A 9 20.61 -14.52 -10.05
C TYR A 9 21.32 -14.62 -11.41
N LEU A 10 20.97 -13.77 -12.35
CA LEU A 10 21.55 -13.73 -13.69
C LEU A 10 21.23 -14.98 -14.54
N PRO A 11 20.00 -15.14 -14.96
CA PRO A 11 19.64 -16.16 -15.92
C PRO A 11 20.31 -15.89 -17.28
N ASP A 12 20.31 -16.91 -18.11
CA ASP A 12 20.76 -16.83 -19.52
C ASP A 12 19.63 -16.49 -20.50
N GLU A 13 18.42 -16.27 -20.00
CA GLU A 13 17.26 -15.87 -20.76
C GLU A 13 16.65 -14.60 -20.16
N ALA A 14 16.45 -13.57 -20.97
CA ALA A 14 15.74 -12.35 -20.60
C ALA A 14 14.26 -12.45 -20.98
N HIS A 15 13.37 -12.12 -20.05
CA HIS A 15 11.93 -12.18 -20.24
C HIS A 15 11.31 -10.82 -20.51
N PHE A 16 12.04 -9.75 -20.28
CA PHE A 16 11.62 -8.37 -20.54
C PHE A 16 12.84 -7.46 -20.71
N GLU A 17 12.64 -6.30 -21.34
CA GLU A 17 13.68 -5.29 -21.44
C GLU A 17 14.08 -4.76 -20.07
N GLY A 18 15.38 -4.68 -19.79
CA GLY A 18 15.94 -4.21 -18.51
C GLY A 18 16.15 -5.30 -17.47
N GLN A 19 15.80 -6.56 -17.77
CA GLN A 19 16.11 -7.67 -16.87
C GLN A 19 17.62 -7.93 -16.79
N GLU A 20 18.11 -8.08 -15.55
CA GLU A 20 19.51 -8.42 -15.32
C GLU A 20 19.79 -9.88 -15.70
N VAL A 21 20.74 -10.10 -16.60
CA VAL A 21 21.12 -11.42 -17.13
C VAL A 21 22.64 -11.57 -17.26
N GLY A 22 23.13 -12.79 -17.37
CA GLY A 22 24.49 -13.11 -17.76
C GLY A 22 25.53 -12.92 -16.67
N CYS A 23 26.09 -11.74 -16.47
CA CYS A 23 27.20 -11.54 -15.55
C CYS A 23 27.16 -10.23 -14.79
N ILE A 24 27.92 -10.17 -13.69
CA ILE A 24 28.12 -8.95 -12.91
C ILE A 24 29.60 -8.57 -12.95
N VAL A 25 29.87 -7.30 -13.16
CA VAL A 25 31.20 -6.70 -13.09
C VAL A 25 31.37 -5.97 -11.77
N ILE A 26 32.52 -6.18 -11.14
CA ILE A 26 32.94 -5.43 -9.94
C ILE A 26 34.24 -4.71 -10.28
N ALA A 27 34.27 -3.39 -10.05
CA ALA A 27 35.45 -2.57 -10.28
C ALA A 27 35.62 -1.51 -9.15
N GLU A 28 36.68 -0.75 -9.22
CA GLU A 28 36.97 0.31 -8.26
C GLU A 28 36.07 1.55 -8.43
N SER A 29 35.42 1.67 -9.58
CA SER A 29 34.44 2.73 -9.87
C SER A 29 33.36 2.22 -10.80
N GLU A 30 32.22 2.88 -10.77
CA GLU A 30 31.07 2.63 -11.67
C GLU A 30 31.47 2.80 -13.15
N ALA A 31 32.21 3.86 -13.46
CA ALA A 31 32.72 4.09 -14.82
C ALA A 31 33.55 2.93 -15.38
N LEU A 32 34.35 2.27 -14.55
CA LEU A 32 35.10 1.08 -14.94
C LEU A 32 34.21 -0.13 -15.14
N CYS A 33 33.13 -0.24 -14.34
CA CYS A 33 32.11 -1.26 -14.58
C CYS A 33 31.46 -1.07 -15.95
N ASP A 34 31.07 0.18 -16.27
CA ASP A 34 30.44 0.52 -17.56
C ASP A 34 31.37 0.26 -18.76
N GLU A 35 32.64 0.60 -18.63
CA GLU A 35 33.65 0.29 -19.67
C GLU A 35 33.78 -1.22 -19.88
N ALA A 36 33.81 -1.98 -18.81
CA ALA A 36 33.91 -3.43 -18.88
C ALA A 36 32.63 -4.06 -19.48
N LEU A 37 31.45 -3.58 -19.10
CA LEU A 37 30.19 -4.04 -19.68
C LEU A 37 30.11 -3.74 -21.17
N LYS A 38 30.54 -2.56 -21.62
CA LYS A 38 30.61 -2.20 -23.04
C LYS A 38 31.59 -3.04 -23.84
N ALA A 39 32.59 -3.62 -23.20
CA ALA A 39 33.53 -4.51 -23.84
C ALA A 39 33.02 -5.94 -24.02
N LEU A 40 31.91 -6.30 -23.36
CA LEU A 40 31.30 -7.62 -23.54
C LEU A 40 30.68 -7.72 -24.93
N LYS A 41 30.86 -8.87 -25.55
CA LYS A 41 30.17 -9.24 -26.79
C LYS A 41 29.03 -10.17 -26.40
N VAL A 42 27.82 -9.75 -26.64
CA VAL A 42 26.62 -10.54 -26.37
C VAL A 42 25.94 -10.84 -27.70
N GLU A 43 25.69 -12.10 -27.96
CA GLU A 43 24.86 -12.54 -29.09
C GLU A 43 23.50 -12.95 -28.57
N TRP A 44 22.43 -12.37 -29.11
CA TRP A 44 21.07 -12.61 -28.68
C TRP A 44 20.32 -13.49 -29.68
N GLU A 45 19.62 -14.47 -29.17
CA GLU A 45 18.55 -15.18 -29.88
C GLU A 45 17.22 -14.59 -29.41
N ILE A 46 16.45 -14.04 -30.36
CA ILE A 46 15.14 -13.45 -30.05
C ILE A 46 14.11 -14.58 -30.00
N LEU A 47 13.51 -14.74 -28.82
CA LEU A 47 12.44 -15.70 -28.58
C LEU A 47 11.07 -15.02 -28.81
N PRO A 48 9.99 -15.80 -29.09
CA PRO A 48 8.65 -15.25 -29.12
C PRO A 48 8.27 -14.60 -27.79
N PHE A 49 7.56 -13.47 -27.82
CA PHE A 49 7.18 -12.71 -26.63
C PHE A 49 5.77 -12.11 -26.75
N ILE A 50 5.19 -11.72 -25.63
CA ILE A 50 3.85 -11.14 -25.51
C ILE A 50 3.97 -9.78 -24.80
N THR A 51 3.51 -8.73 -25.45
CA THR A 51 3.36 -7.38 -24.89
C THR A 51 1.90 -6.91 -24.86
N ASP A 52 0.99 -7.68 -25.45
CA ASP A 52 -0.43 -7.41 -25.54
C ASP A 52 -1.19 -8.60 -24.89
N ILE A 53 -1.81 -8.35 -23.76
CA ILE A 53 -2.53 -9.38 -23.01
C ILE A 53 -3.77 -9.90 -23.73
N GLN A 54 -4.33 -9.16 -24.67
CA GLN A 54 -5.44 -9.65 -25.49
C GLN A 54 -4.93 -10.78 -26.41
N LYS A 55 -3.76 -10.59 -27.04
CA LYS A 55 -3.11 -11.61 -27.84
C LYS A 55 -2.57 -12.76 -26.99
N GLY A 56 -2.17 -12.48 -25.75
CA GLY A 56 -1.69 -13.49 -24.81
C GLY A 56 -2.72 -14.53 -24.40
N GLN A 57 -4.01 -14.31 -24.72
CA GLN A 57 -5.06 -15.28 -24.50
C GLN A 57 -5.07 -16.40 -25.56
N ASP A 58 -4.36 -16.25 -26.67
CA ASP A 58 -4.29 -17.26 -27.73
C ASP A 58 -3.58 -18.52 -27.19
N PRO A 59 -4.25 -19.68 -27.17
CA PRO A 59 -3.64 -20.94 -26.69
C PRO A 59 -2.46 -21.42 -27.54
N ASP A 60 -2.40 -20.99 -28.79
CA ASP A 60 -1.29 -21.36 -29.70
C ASP A 60 -0.06 -20.47 -29.50
N HIS A 61 -0.17 -19.40 -28.71
CA HIS A 61 0.99 -18.54 -28.42
C HIS A 61 1.98 -19.23 -27.47
N PRO A 62 3.29 -19.11 -27.71
CA PRO A 62 4.30 -19.67 -26.82
C PRO A 62 4.14 -19.21 -25.39
N MET A 63 4.42 -20.09 -24.45
CA MET A 63 4.31 -19.78 -23.02
C MET A 63 5.45 -18.87 -22.57
N VAL A 64 5.12 -17.74 -21.95
CA VAL A 64 6.09 -16.82 -21.32
C VAL A 64 6.87 -17.50 -20.20
N ARG A 65 6.27 -18.49 -19.55
CA ARG A 65 6.86 -19.19 -18.41
C ARG A 65 7.67 -20.43 -18.77
N GLY A 66 7.55 -20.98 -19.96
CA GLY A 66 8.18 -22.25 -20.31
C GLY A 66 8.01 -23.33 -19.23
N ASP A 67 9.07 -24.13 -19.01
CA ASP A 67 9.11 -25.20 -18.00
C ASP A 67 9.27 -24.70 -16.55
N TRP A 68 9.24 -23.41 -16.32
CA TRP A 68 9.46 -22.78 -15.04
C TRP A 68 8.34 -22.99 -14.02
N TYR A 69 7.24 -23.43 -14.50
CA TYR A 69 6.08 -23.60 -13.67
C TYR A 69 6.21 -24.90 -12.87
N ILE A 70 6.95 -24.83 -11.79
CA ILE A 70 6.96 -25.91 -10.80
C ILE A 70 5.74 -25.73 -9.92
N GLU A 71 4.76 -26.61 -10.04
CA GLU A 71 3.78 -26.84 -9.00
C GLU A 71 4.54 -27.19 -7.71
N LYS A 72 4.66 -26.24 -6.80
CA LYS A 72 5.06 -26.57 -5.44
C LYS A 72 3.82 -26.96 -4.66
N GLU A 73 3.89 -28.11 -4.01
CA GLU A 73 2.86 -28.52 -3.08
C GLU A 73 2.58 -27.41 -2.06
N ALA A 74 1.30 -27.19 -1.79
CA ALA A 74 0.85 -26.26 -0.79
C ALA A 74 1.41 -26.67 0.58
N GLY A 75 2.29 -25.88 1.16
CA GLY A 75 2.87 -26.14 2.48
C GLY A 75 4.26 -25.55 2.71
N ASP A 76 5.08 -25.47 1.67
CA ASP A 76 6.47 -25.05 1.81
C ASP A 76 6.73 -23.55 1.52
N TYR A 77 5.70 -22.80 1.20
CA TYR A 77 5.84 -21.44 0.78
C TYR A 77 5.05 -20.47 1.63
N ARG A 78 5.76 -19.59 2.31
CA ARG A 78 5.19 -18.40 2.95
C ARG A 78 5.56 -17.18 2.12
N PRO A 79 4.67 -16.62 1.31
CA PRO A 79 4.90 -15.30 0.77
C PRO A 79 4.87 -14.32 1.94
N GLY A 80 5.80 -13.41 1.98
CA GLY A 80 5.95 -12.46 3.07
C GLY A 80 4.64 -11.81 3.48
N GLY A 81 4.14 -12.17 4.63
CA GLY A 81 2.99 -11.58 5.26
C GLY A 81 1.61 -12.01 4.74
N MET A 82 1.54 -12.86 3.72
CA MET A 82 0.25 -13.25 3.11
C MET A 82 -0.05 -14.75 3.18
N ALA A 83 0.51 -15.45 4.13
CA ALA A 83 0.13 -16.82 4.38
C ALA A 83 -1.24 -16.88 5.09
N THR A 84 -2.10 -17.82 4.76
CA THR A 84 -3.32 -18.07 5.54
C THR A 84 -2.95 -18.57 6.94
N ALA A 85 -3.89 -18.49 7.90
CA ALA A 85 -3.72 -19.02 9.26
C ALA A 85 -3.27 -20.51 9.29
N GLU A 86 -3.50 -21.24 8.21
CA GLU A 86 -3.07 -22.62 8.04
C GLU A 86 -1.67 -22.75 7.40
N GLY A 87 -0.97 -21.64 7.16
CA GLY A 87 0.35 -21.64 6.53
C GLY A 87 0.32 -21.88 5.02
N HIS A 88 -0.87 -21.85 4.41
CA HIS A 88 -1.04 -22.01 2.97
C HIS A 88 -0.83 -20.70 2.25
N VAL A 89 -0.12 -20.77 1.15
CA VAL A 89 -0.02 -19.67 0.22
C VAL A 89 -1.32 -19.62 -0.56
N LEU A 90 -2.08 -18.55 -0.40
CA LEU A 90 -3.26 -18.29 -1.22
C LEU A 90 -2.97 -18.50 -2.72
N MET A 91 -1.76 -18.25 -3.14
CA MET A 91 -1.32 -18.19 -4.51
C MET A 91 -0.96 -19.52 -5.17
N THR A 92 -0.69 -20.56 -4.43
CA THR A 92 -0.42 -21.88 -5.01
C THR A 92 -1.66 -22.74 -5.19
N LYS A 93 -2.72 -22.45 -4.44
CA LYS A 93 -4.01 -23.15 -4.56
C LYS A 93 -4.93 -22.61 -5.66
N HIS A 94 -4.62 -21.45 -6.22
CA HIS A 94 -5.51 -20.72 -7.10
C HIS A 94 -5.20 -20.86 -8.58
N TYR A 95 -4.25 -21.69 -8.92
CA TYR A 95 -4.21 -22.13 -10.29
C TYR A 95 -5.36 -23.11 -10.47
N PRO A 96 -6.38 -22.72 -11.20
CA PRO A 96 -7.54 -23.55 -11.31
C PRO A 96 -7.12 -24.88 -11.90
N THR A 97 -7.50 -25.92 -11.21
CA THR A 97 -7.49 -27.23 -11.79
C THR A 97 -8.67 -27.39 -12.74
N ASP A 98 -9.62 -26.43 -12.68
CA ASP A 98 -10.83 -26.44 -13.49
C ASP A 98 -11.37 -25.01 -13.65
N PRO A 99 -11.39 -24.42 -14.85
CA PRO A 99 -10.90 -25.01 -16.10
C PRO A 99 -9.36 -25.18 -16.09
N PRO A 100 -8.84 -26.10 -16.91
CA PRO A 100 -7.40 -26.33 -17.04
C PRO A 100 -6.73 -25.05 -17.56
N ARG A 101 -5.46 -24.87 -17.21
CA ARG A 101 -4.66 -23.75 -17.68
C ARG A 101 -4.58 -23.76 -19.22
N GLU A 102 -4.93 -22.67 -19.82
CA GLU A 102 -4.80 -22.42 -21.25
C GLU A 102 -3.58 -21.55 -21.49
N ALA A 103 -2.52 -22.09 -22.04
CA ALA A 103 -1.28 -21.39 -22.39
C ALA A 103 -0.82 -20.41 -21.27
N ASN A 104 -0.75 -19.11 -21.56
CA ASN A 104 -0.35 -18.06 -20.62
C ASN A 104 -1.49 -17.58 -19.69
N VAL A 105 -2.66 -18.18 -19.77
CA VAL A 105 -3.85 -17.73 -19.04
C VAL A 105 -4.09 -18.57 -17.80
N THR A 106 -4.34 -17.90 -16.68
CA THR A 106 -4.86 -18.50 -15.46
C THR A 106 -6.24 -17.96 -15.16
N TRP A 107 -7.18 -18.82 -14.84
CA TRP A 107 -8.57 -18.46 -14.57
C TRP A 107 -8.89 -18.52 -13.09
N ASN A 108 -9.75 -17.63 -12.65
CA ASN A 108 -10.39 -17.70 -11.35
C ASN A 108 -11.86 -17.31 -11.51
N ILE A 109 -12.76 -18.22 -11.17
CA ILE A 109 -14.20 -17.99 -11.30
C ILE A 109 -14.84 -18.07 -9.91
N LYS A 110 -15.63 -17.07 -9.57
CA LYS A 110 -16.44 -17.06 -8.37
C LYS A 110 -17.86 -16.67 -8.65
N ILE A 111 -18.76 -17.41 -8.04
CA ILE A 111 -20.20 -17.13 -8.09
C ILE A 111 -20.68 -17.00 -6.65
N ASP A 112 -21.30 -15.88 -6.33
CA ASP A 112 -22.01 -15.64 -5.08
C ASP A 112 -23.50 -15.48 -5.37
N GLY A 113 -24.38 -15.94 -4.48
CA GLY A 113 -25.81 -15.89 -4.67
C GLY A 113 -26.30 -16.75 -5.83
N ASN A 114 -27.27 -16.21 -6.56
CA ASN A 114 -27.84 -16.86 -7.73
C ASN A 114 -28.01 -15.82 -8.87
N PRO A 115 -27.00 -15.66 -9.74
CA PRO A 115 -27.06 -14.69 -10.84
C PRO A 115 -28.25 -14.87 -11.77
N GLU A 116 -28.69 -16.08 -12.03
CA GLU A 116 -29.86 -16.34 -12.87
C GLU A 116 -31.15 -15.73 -12.28
N GLU A 117 -31.32 -15.82 -10.97
CA GLU A 117 -32.45 -15.20 -10.29
C GLU A 117 -32.29 -13.67 -10.21
N GLY A 118 -31.06 -13.17 -10.14
CA GLY A 118 -30.75 -11.75 -10.25
C GLY A 118 -31.17 -11.16 -11.59
N TRP A 119 -30.87 -11.84 -12.68
CA TRP A 119 -31.29 -11.46 -14.04
C TRP A 119 -32.79 -11.39 -14.22
N LYS A 120 -33.53 -12.31 -13.62
CA LYS A 120 -35.03 -12.32 -13.70
C LYS A 120 -35.66 -11.10 -13.01
N LYS A 121 -34.95 -10.43 -12.09
CA LYS A 121 -35.42 -9.24 -11.37
C LYS A 121 -35.07 -7.94 -12.10
N ALA A 122 -34.23 -7.98 -13.11
CA ALA A 122 -33.79 -6.81 -13.83
C ALA A 122 -34.86 -6.32 -14.82
N ASP A 123 -35.07 -5.01 -14.86
CA ASP A 123 -35.91 -4.36 -15.87
C ASP A 123 -35.10 -4.03 -17.14
N PHE A 124 -33.78 -3.83 -17.01
CA PHE A 124 -32.86 -3.62 -18.13
C PHE A 124 -31.44 -4.08 -17.79
N THR A 125 -30.67 -4.30 -18.85
CA THR A 125 -29.24 -4.61 -18.77
C THR A 125 -28.43 -3.35 -19.00
N LEU A 126 -27.37 -3.19 -18.21
CA LEU A 126 -26.27 -2.24 -18.41
C LEU A 126 -25.02 -3.03 -18.76
N GLU A 127 -24.34 -2.66 -19.85
CA GLU A 127 -23.11 -3.32 -20.30
C GLU A 127 -22.10 -2.22 -20.68
N TYR A 128 -20.88 -2.35 -20.20
CA TYR A 128 -19.82 -1.36 -20.39
C TYR A 128 -18.44 -1.95 -20.04
N ASP A 129 -17.40 -1.29 -20.53
CA ASP A 129 -16.02 -1.63 -20.25
C ASP A 129 -15.35 -0.56 -19.37
N VAL A 130 -14.40 -1.01 -18.54
CA VAL A 130 -13.54 -0.14 -17.75
C VAL A 130 -12.10 -0.59 -17.95
N ASN A 131 -11.30 0.26 -18.58
CA ASN A 131 -9.93 -0.05 -18.91
C ASN A 131 -8.96 0.74 -18.03
N ILE A 132 -7.92 0.07 -17.56
CA ILE A 132 -6.85 0.66 -16.77
C ILE A 132 -5.54 0.29 -17.43
N PRO A 133 -4.78 1.28 -17.89
CA PRO A 133 -3.52 1.02 -18.58
C PRO A 133 -2.41 0.62 -17.62
N THR A 134 -1.37 0.02 -18.16
CA THR A 134 -0.09 -0.12 -17.46
C THR A 134 0.45 1.26 -17.09
N CYS A 135 0.84 1.42 -15.83
CA CYS A 135 1.53 2.60 -15.32
C CYS A 135 2.85 2.21 -14.67
N ILE A 136 3.79 3.11 -14.60
CA ILE A 136 5.08 2.90 -13.93
C ILE A 136 4.98 3.26 -12.45
N SER A 137 5.66 2.51 -11.60
CA SER A 137 5.67 2.76 -10.15
C SER A 137 6.50 3.98 -9.73
N THR A 138 7.12 4.68 -10.61
CA THR A 138 7.84 5.97 -10.44
C THR A 138 8.51 6.16 -9.07
N ILE A 139 9.26 5.15 -8.60
CA ILE A 139 9.90 5.21 -7.28
C ILE A 139 10.88 6.37 -7.20
N PRO A 140 10.82 7.22 -6.15
CA PRO A 140 11.66 8.41 -6.06
C PRO A 140 13.15 8.07 -5.97
N ASN A 141 13.49 7.04 -5.21
CA ASN A 141 14.86 6.63 -4.95
C ASN A 141 15.12 5.28 -5.63
N PRO A 142 16.08 5.19 -6.58
CA PRO A 142 16.51 3.89 -7.09
C PRO A 142 16.98 2.99 -5.96
N PRO A 143 16.65 1.69 -5.98
CA PRO A 143 17.16 0.74 -5.02
C PRO A 143 18.69 0.75 -5.02
N ALA A 144 19.25 0.74 -3.83
CA ALA A 144 20.69 0.79 -3.62
C ALA A 144 21.08 -0.03 -2.40
N SER A 145 22.27 -0.56 -2.41
CA SER A 145 22.86 -1.19 -1.23
C SER A 145 24.39 -1.05 -1.20
N VAL A 146 24.92 -0.99 0.00
CA VAL A 146 26.34 -1.20 0.29
C VAL A 146 26.42 -2.36 1.26
N ALA A 147 27.18 -3.37 0.94
CA ALA A 147 27.37 -4.49 1.86
C ALA A 147 28.84 -4.84 2.01
N TYR A 148 29.22 -5.34 3.19
CA TYR A 148 30.55 -5.89 3.46
C TYR A 148 30.47 -7.04 4.45
N TRP A 149 31.45 -7.94 4.35
CA TRP A 149 31.67 -9.00 5.32
C TRP A 149 32.90 -8.66 6.14
N GLY A 150 32.81 -8.85 7.43
CA GLY A 150 33.97 -8.66 8.28
C GLY A 150 33.65 -8.64 9.74
N ASP A 151 34.69 -8.32 10.45
CA ASP A 151 34.60 -7.97 11.84
C ASP A 151 33.89 -6.64 11.94
N SER A 152 32.96 -6.56 12.86
CA SER A 152 32.31 -5.28 13.19
C SER A 152 33.36 -4.23 13.38
N MET A 153 33.17 -3.03 12.84
CA MET A 153 33.93 -1.85 13.27
C MET A 153 33.92 -1.69 14.79
N TYR A 154 33.01 -2.40 15.47
CA TYR A 154 32.74 -2.25 16.89
C TYR A 154 32.89 -3.51 17.72
N LYS A 155 32.88 -4.74 17.15
CA LYS A 155 32.92 -5.98 17.94
C LYS A 155 33.49 -7.18 17.17
N GLY A 156 34.75 -7.47 17.32
CA GLY A 156 35.39 -8.78 17.15
C GLY A 156 35.32 -9.52 15.82
N PRO A 157 36.08 -10.61 15.65
CA PRO A 157 36.13 -11.39 14.44
C PRO A 157 34.80 -12.06 14.21
N GLY A 158 34.13 -11.74 13.12
CA GLY A 158 32.83 -12.29 12.85
C GLY A 158 32.57 -12.43 11.36
N GLN A 159 31.88 -13.47 11.03
CA GLN A 159 31.30 -13.65 9.70
C GLN A 159 29.99 -12.87 9.59
N LYS A 160 29.97 -11.63 10.06
CA LYS A 160 28.79 -10.78 10.01
C LYS A 160 28.65 -10.11 8.66
N ILE A 161 27.40 -9.96 8.24
CA ILE A 161 27.02 -9.19 7.07
C ILE A 161 26.58 -7.84 7.55
N TYR A 162 27.22 -6.80 7.06
CA TYR A 162 26.77 -5.41 7.20
C TYR A 162 26.17 -4.96 5.89
N ILE A 163 24.97 -4.42 5.94
CA ILE A 163 24.30 -3.92 4.75
C ILE A 163 23.59 -2.60 5.06
N GLU A 164 23.90 -1.58 4.27
CA GLU A 164 23.17 -0.34 4.21
C GLU A 164 22.27 -0.38 2.97
N GLY A 165 21.04 0.03 3.10
CA GLY A 165 20.07 0.03 2.01
C GLY A 165 18.64 -0.06 2.51
N ALA A 166 17.74 -0.52 1.66
CA ALA A 166 16.35 -0.66 2.04
C ALA A 166 16.21 -1.63 3.23
N PRO A 167 15.69 -1.18 4.38
CA PRO A 167 15.64 -1.97 5.61
C PRO A 167 14.76 -3.23 5.51
N HIS A 168 14.04 -3.39 4.42
CA HIS A 168 13.03 -4.41 4.21
C HIS A 168 13.56 -5.82 3.94
N ARG A 169 14.87 -5.99 3.86
CA ARG A 169 15.47 -7.22 3.34
C ARG A 169 16.27 -8.03 4.34
N ARG A 170 16.31 -7.58 5.59
CA ARG A 170 17.12 -8.27 6.60
C ARG A 170 16.78 -9.74 6.72
N GLU A 171 15.50 -10.07 6.86
CA GLU A 171 15.05 -11.45 7.00
C GLU A 171 15.33 -12.27 5.75
N GLN A 172 15.18 -11.66 4.58
CA GLN A 172 15.53 -12.32 3.34
C GLN A 172 17.03 -12.54 3.21
N ILE A 173 17.86 -11.56 3.60
CA ILE A 173 19.32 -11.70 3.66
C ILE A 173 19.71 -12.79 4.66
N MET A 174 19.09 -12.80 5.86
CA MET A 174 19.28 -13.85 6.85
C MET A 174 18.95 -15.22 6.27
N SER A 175 17.81 -15.35 5.59
CA SER A 175 17.41 -16.60 4.93
C SER A 175 18.36 -17.00 3.80
N THR A 176 18.66 -16.07 2.90
CA THR A 176 19.52 -16.32 1.72
C THR A 176 20.92 -16.77 2.12
N TYR A 177 21.48 -16.12 3.13
CA TYR A 177 22.85 -16.40 3.58
C TYR A 177 22.91 -17.36 4.78
N ARG A 178 21.77 -17.89 5.22
CA ARG A 178 21.64 -18.79 6.39
C ARG A 178 22.29 -18.19 7.63
N LYS A 179 21.97 -16.95 7.95
CA LYS A 179 22.48 -16.18 9.07
C LYS A 179 21.43 -15.96 10.13
N SER A 180 21.85 -15.89 11.40
CA SER A 180 21.00 -15.49 12.51
C SER A 180 20.85 -13.97 12.58
N SER A 181 19.93 -13.50 13.40
CA SER A 181 19.63 -12.06 13.54
C SER A 181 20.80 -11.23 14.07
N ASP A 182 21.69 -11.83 14.85
CA ASP A 182 22.88 -11.18 15.36
C ASP A 182 24.08 -11.18 14.39
N GLU A 183 23.95 -11.94 13.30
CA GLU A 183 24.95 -12.03 12.24
C GLU A 183 24.68 -11.13 11.03
N VAL A 184 23.50 -10.50 10.97
CA VAL A 184 23.15 -9.52 9.94
C VAL A 184 22.86 -8.19 10.59
N VAL A 185 23.71 -7.22 10.34
CA VAL A 185 23.50 -5.82 10.75
C VAL A 185 23.00 -5.05 9.54
N GLN A 186 21.80 -4.57 9.59
CA GLN A 186 21.22 -3.76 8.53
C GLN A 186 21.00 -2.35 9.04
N GLU A 187 21.53 -1.37 8.34
CA GLU A 187 21.27 0.04 8.58
C GLU A 187 20.32 0.56 7.49
N GLY A 188 19.23 1.15 7.93
CA GLY A 188 18.24 1.73 7.03
C GLY A 188 18.51 3.18 6.79
N LEU A 189 18.22 3.63 5.59
CA LEU A 189 18.26 5.02 5.20
C LEU A 189 16.84 5.57 5.02
N PHE A 190 16.74 6.89 5.02
CA PHE A 190 15.50 7.56 4.62
C PHE A 190 15.10 7.14 3.22
N GLN A 191 13.82 6.81 3.05
CA GLN A 191 13.27 6.39 1.76
C GLN A 191 12.09 7.28 1.36
N GLY A 192 11.99 7.58 0.08
CA GLY A 192 10.87 8.31 -0.49
C GLY A 192 9.57 7.51 -0.59
N GLY A 193 9.57 6.27 -0.14
CA GLY A 193 8.46 5.32 -0.22
C GLY A 193 8.91 3.98 -0.80
N LYS A 194 8.13 2.94 -0.57
CA LYS A 194 8.48 1.59 -1.03
C LYS A 194 8.12 1.35 -2.49
N TYR A 195 7.01 1.88 -2.93
CA TYR A 195 6.46 1.76 -4.29
C TYR A 195 6.76 0.44 -5.00
N CYS A 196 6.86 -0.64 -4.23
CA CYS A 196 7.10 -1.99 -4.74
C CYS A 196 8.49 -2.25 -5.33
N ASP A 197 9.49 -1.61 -4.78
CA ASP A 197 10.91 -1.91 -5.04
C ASP A 197 11.28 -3.39 -4.94
N TRP A 198 10.31 -4.24 -4.63
CA TRP A 198 10.45 -5.68 -4.46
C TRP A 198 10.84 -6.40 -5.77
N GLY A 199 10.56 -5.82 -6.91
CA GLY A 199 11.00 -6.31 -8.22
C GLY A 199 12.49 -6.08 -8.45
N LEU A 200 13.05 -4.98 -7.97
CA LEU A 200 14.45 -4.57 -8.17
C LEU A 200 15.36 -5.05 -7.03
N ARG A 201 15.35 -6.34 -6.78
CA ARG A 201 15.96 -6.93 -5.57
C ARG A 201 17.42 -7.29 -5.72
N MET A 202 17.88 -7.46 -6.94
CA MET A 202 19.18 -8.06 -7.16
C MET A 202 20.30 -7.24 -6.53
N SER A 203 20.27 -5.93 -6.64
CA SER A 203 21.26 -5.04 -6.04
C SER A 203 21.42 -5.26 -4.54
N GLN A 204 20.33 -5.53 -3.82
CA GLN A 204 20.36 -5.69 -2.37
C GLN A 204 20.71 -7.13 -1.94
N GLU A 205 20.19 -8.10 -2.64
CA GLU A 205 20.39 -9.52 -2.29
C GLU A 205 21.75 -10.04 -2.69
N ILE A 206 22.32 -9.55 -3.78
CA ILE A 206 23.60 -10.03 -4.31
C ILE A 206 24.81 -9.32 -3.73
N THR A 207 24.66 -8.06 -3.31
CA THR A 207 25.78 -7.23 -2.82
C THR A 207 26.58 -7.90 -1.69
N PRO A 208 25.98 -8.59 -0.70
CA PRO A 208 26.75 -9.35 0.28
C PRO A 208 27.58 -10.48 -0.35
N LEU A 209 27.07 -11.16 -1.38
CA LEU A 209 27.82 -12.21 -2.08
C LEU A 209 29.02 -11.61 -2.82
N LEU A 210 28.81 -10.49 -3.50
CA LEU A 210 29.88 -9.79 -4.21
C LEU A 210 30.98 -9.35 -3.24
N SER A 211 30.61 -8.77 -2.10
CA SER A 211 31.55 -8.41 -1.04
C SER A 211 32.35 -9.64 -0.55
N LYS A 212 31.70 -10.77 -0.32
CA LYS A 212 32.37 -12.00 0.09
C LYS A 212 33.41 -12.46 -0.95
N ARG A 213 33.09 -12.37 -2.24
CA ARG A 213 34.02 -12.70 -3.32
C ARG A 213 35.21 -11.74 -3.39
N MET A 214 35.02 -10.51 -2.97
CA MET A 214 36.05 -9.47 -2.87
C MET A 214 36.83 -9.49 -1.54
N GLY A 215 36.78 -10.60 -0.83
CA GLY A 215 37.50 -10.77 0.44
C GLY A 215 36.92 -9.94 1.60
N GLY A 216 35.63 -9.65 1.55
CA GLY A 216 34.90 -8.90 2.56
C GLY A 216 34.91 -7.38 2.36
N ARG A 217 35.55 -6.87 1.33
CA ARG A 217 35.55 -5.43 1.02
C ARG A 217 34.14 -4.90 0.81
N PRO A 218 33.86 -3.64 1.16
CA PRO A 218 32.60 -3.01 0.83
C PRO A 218 32.35 -3.01 -0.67
N VAL A 219 31.16 -3.45 -1.05
CA VAL A 219 30.67 -3.38 -2.43
C VAL A 219 29.38 -2.59 -2.45
N ARG A 220 29.30 -1.62 -3.35
CA ARG A 220 28.11 -0.82 -3.61
C ARG A 220 27.44 -1.30 -4.90
N CYS A 221 26.14 -1.43 -4.87
CA CYS A 221 25.32 -1.65 -6.04
C CYS A 221 24.14 -0.66 -6.01
N VAL A 222 23.88 0.01 -7.11
CA VAL A 222 22.80 0.99 -7.26
C VAL A 222 22.10 0.71 -8.57
N ASN A 223 20.78 0.54 -8.54
CA ASN A 223 20.01 0.46 -9.77
C ASN A 223 20.02 1.79 -10.50
N SER A 224 20.09 1.75 -11.83
CA SER A 224 19.90 2.93 -12.65
C SER A 224 18.47 3.45 -12.58
N ARG A 225 18.25 4.67 -13.03
CA ARG A 225 16.89 5.21 -13.13
C ARG A 225 16.06 4.42 -14.17
N GLU A 226 16.66 4.00 -15.26
CA GLU A 226 16.02 3.21 -16.31
C GLU A 226 15.52 1.87 -15.76
N GLU A 227 16.31 1.15 -14.95
CA GLU A 227 15.88 -0.09 -14.31
C GLU A 227 14.66 0.11 -13.38
N THR A 228 14.46 1.31 -12.83
CA THR A 228 13.27 1.58 -12.01
C THR A 228 11.98 1.66 -12.83
N PHE A 229 12.07 1.82 -14.13
CA PHE A 229 10.94 1.79 -15.06
C PHE A 229 10.51 0.37 -15.43
N ASP A 230 11.17 -0.66 -14.88
CA ASP A 230 10.75 -2.06 -14.99
C ASP A 230 9.70 -2.46 -13.95
N LEU A 231 9.38 -1.55 -13.03
CA LEU A 231 8.32 -1.74 -12.04
C LEU A 231 7.00 -1.18 -12.55
N ASN A 232 6.18 -2.05 -13.10
CA ASN A 232 4.92 -1.71 -13.71
C ASN A 232 3.74 -2.01 -12.78
N ARG A 233 2.61 -1.38 -13.05
CA ARG A 233 1.31 -1.69 -12.48
C ARG A 233 0.46 -2.38 -13.51
N ASN A 234 -0.37 -3.30 -13.04
CA ASN A 234 -1.12 -4.19 -13.90
C ASN A 234 -2.11 -3.44 -14.78
N GLU A 235 -2.03 -3.67 -16.07
CA GLU A 235 -3.09 -3.39 -17.02
C GLU A 235 -4.31 -4.25 -16.72
N ARG A 236 -5.51 -3.68 -16.89
CA ARG A 236 -6.78 -4.40 -16.71
C ARG A 236 -7.82 -3.96 -17.71
N HIS A 237 -8.58 -4.94 -18.19
CA HIS A 237 -9.78 -4.74 -18.97
C HIS A 237 -10.92 -5.40 -18.24
N MET A 238 -11.90 -4.64 -17.80
CA MET A 238 -13.05 -5.13 -17.05
C MET A 238 -14.29 -4.97 -17.92
N HIS A 239 -14.87 -6.07 -18.36
CA HIS A 239 -16.15 -6.10 -19.05
C HIS A 239 -17.25 -6.38 -18.05
N MET A 240 -18.16 -5.43 -17.90
CA MET A 240 -19.19 -5.42 -16.88
C MET A 240 -20.57 -5.59 -17.50
N ARG A 241 -21.39 -6.50 -16.95
CA ARG A 241 -22.81 -6.63 -17.27
C ARG A 241 -23.62 -6.62 -15.98
N LEU A 242 -24.56 -5.72 -15.89
CA LEU A 242 -25.40 -5.57 -14.71
C LEU A 242 -26.87 -5.64 -15.07
N GLY A 243 -27.64 -6.37 -14.25
CA GLY A 243 -29.09 -6.27 -14.25
C GLY A 243 -29.53 -5.14 -13.32
N VAL A 244 -30.40 -4.25 -13.78
CA VAL A 244 -30.82 -3.07 -13.04
C VAL A 244 -32.34 -2.92 -13.12
N THR A 245 -32.99 -2.57 -12.00
CA THR A 245 -34.40 -2.24 -11.98
C THR A 245 -34.68 -0.82 -12.48
N LYS A 246 -35.91 -0.54 -12.91
CA LYS A 246 -36.36 0.82 -13.25
C LYS A 246 -36.18 1.86 -12.12
N ASN A 247 -35.96 1.40 -10.89
CA ASN A 247 -35.68 2.27 -9.76
C ASN A 247 -34.16 2.44 -9.51
N GLY A 248 -33.32 1.97 -10.40
CA GLY A 248 -31.85 2.09 -10.29
C GLY A 248 -31.20 1.14 -9.28
N VAL A 249 -31.87 0.05 -8.92
CA VAL A 249 -31.29 -0.97 -8.01
C VAL A 249 -30.66 -2.07 -8.84
N ILE A 250 -29.39 -2.36 -8.56
CA ILE A 250 -28.63 -3.45 -9.17
C ILE A 250 -29.12 -4.78 -8.60
N THR A 251 -29.45 -5.72 -9.46
CA THR A 251 -29.98 -7.04 -9.09
C THR A 251 -29.00 -8.17 -9.35
N VAL A 252 -28.06 -7.99 -10.26
CA VAL A 252 -27.00 -8.93 -10.58
C VAL A 252 -25.80 -8.20 -11.14
N VAL A 253 -24.61 -8.73 -10.90
CA VAL A 253 -23.34 -8.27 -11.46
C VAL A 253 -22.63 -9.45 -12.10
N GLU A 254 -22.22 -9.29 -13.35
CA GLU A 254 -21.25 -10.14 -14.03
C GLU A 254 -20.02 -9.29 -14.33
N ASP A 255 -18.87 -9.77 -13.90
CA ASP A 255 -17.57 -9.12 -14.03
C ASP A 255 -16.60 -10.08 -14.71
N ASP A 256 -16.20 -9.73 -15.94
CA ASP A 256 -15.25 -10.50 -16.75
C ASP A 256 -13.97 -9.65 -16.89
N THR A 257 -13.01 -9.90 -16.03
CA THR A 257 -11.79 -9.10 -15.92
C THR A 257 -10.59 -9.83 -16.50
N LEU A 258 -9.87 -9.17 -17.40
CA LEU A 258 -8.56 -9.55 -17.89
C LEU A 258 -7.48 -8.73 -17.22
N VAL A 259 -6.44 -9.40 -16.71
CA VAL A 259 -5.36 -8.75 -15.93
C VAL A 259 -4.01 -9.16 -16.48
N ASP A 260 -3.12 -8.19 -16.68
CA ASP A 260 -1.71 -8.47 -16.93
C ASP A 260 -1.00 -8.90 -15.66
N ASN A 261 -0.31 -10.02 -15.71
CA ASN A 261 0.52 -10.52 -14.61
C ASN A 261 2.02 -10.18 -14.81
N GLY A 262 2.37 -9.66 -15.98
CA GLY A 262 3.79 -9.46 -16.34
C GLY A 262 4.58 -10.76 -16.31
N VAL A 263 5.86 -10.63 -16.01
CA VAL A 263 6.75 -11.80 -15.94
C VAL A 263 6.51 -12.64 -14.69
N PRO A 264 6.73 -13.95 -14.80
CA PRO A 264 6.64 -14.87 -13.67
C PRO A 264 7.48 -14.43 -12.47
N GLY A 265 6.90 -14.48 -11.29
CA GLY A 265 7.54 -14.04 -10.05
C GLY A 265 7.23 -12.62 -9.63
N SER A 266 6.62 -11.83 -10.51
CA SER A 266 5.92 -10.63 -10.12
C SER A 266 4.76 -10.97 -9.18
N SER A 267 4.26 -9.99 -8.48
CA SER A 267 3.23 -10.21 -7.48
C SER A 267 1.95 -10.75 -8.12
N THR A 268 1.59 -11.95 -7.75
CA THR A 268 0.30 -12.54 -8.08
C THR A 268 -0.82 -11.96 -7.21
N MET A 269 -0.56 -10.92 -6.41
CA MET A 269 -1.59 -10.27 -5.59
C MET A 269 -2.74 -9.72 -6.42
N GLY A 270 -2.48 -9.33 -7.66
CA GLY A 270 -3.52 -8.87 -8.58
C GLY A 270 -4.50 -9.94 -9.01
N SER A 271 -4.10 -11.20 -8.99
CA SER A 271 -4.93 -12.30 -9.48
C SER A 271 -5.86 -12.92 -8.44
N VAL A 272 -5.57 -12.70 -7.16
CA VAL A 272 -6.26 -13.42 -6.07
C VAL A 272 -7.10 -12.50 -5.21
N SER A 273 -6.72 -11.24 -5.13
CA SER A 273 -7.18 -10.36 -4.06
C SER A 273 -8.42 -9.55 -4.36
N ASP A 274 -8.79 -9.35 -5.62
CA ASP A 274 -9.91 -8.47 -5.95
C ASP A 274 -11.24 -8.93 -5.37
N ARG A 275 -11.35 -10.22 -5.12
CA ARG A 275 -12.51 -10.82 -4.49
C ARG A 275 -12.58 -10.55 -2.99
N ASP A 276 -11.44 -10.67 -2.31
CA ASP A 276 -11.38 -10.61 -0.85
C ASP A 276 -11.21 -9.17 -0.34
N TRP A 277 -10.82 -8.26 -1.23
CA TRP A 277 -10.52 -6.86 -0.90
C TRP A 277 -11.71 -5.90 -1.08
N GLY A 278 -12.89 -6.42 -1.30
CA GLY A 278 -14.10 -5.74 -0.85
C GLY A 278 -14.93 -4.98 -1.84
N GLY A 279 -14.63 -4.96 -3.15
CA GLY A 279 -15.44 -4.22 -4.13
C GLY A 279 -16.93 -4.51 -4.03
N TYR A 280 -17.30 -5.75 -3.96
CA TYR A 280 -18.70 -6.15 -3.94
C TYR A 280 -19.32 -6.28 -2.54
N TYR A 281 -18.52 -6.23 -1.46
CA TYR A 281 -19.05 -6.38 -0.11
C TYR A 281 -20.07 -5.33 0.29
N THR A 282 -19.92 -4.13 -0.25
CA THR A 282 -20.80 -3.01 0.04
C THR A 282 -22.02 -2.93 -0.83
N LEU A 283 -22.11 -3.73 -1.87
CA LEU A 283 -23.32 -3.82 -2.67
C LEU A 283 -24.44 -4.54 -1.92
N LYS A 284 -25.64 -4.00 -2.01
CA LYS A 284 -26.86 -4.70 -1.58
C LYS A 284 -27.14 -5.93 -2.43
N CYS A 285 -26.75 -5.88 -3.69
CA CYS A 285 -26.78 -7.03 -4.59
C CYS A 285 -25.84 -8.12 -4.09
N LYS A 286 -26.34 -9.37 -4.03
CA LYS A 286 -25.58 -10.55 -3.64
C LYS A 286 -25.41 -11.57 -4.77
N ASP A 287 -26.09 -11.36 -5.87
CA ASP A 287 -26.08 -12.22 -7.04
C ASP A 287 -24.95 -11.74 -7.97
N ILE A 288 -23.74 -12.30 -7.78
CA ILE A 288 -22.50 -11.82 -8.40
C ILE A 288 -21.75 -12.98 -9.05
N ALA A 289 -21.40 -12.85 -10.30
CA ALA A 289 -20.52 -13.76 -11.02
C ALA A 289 -19.25 -13.00 -11.43
N GLN A 290 -18.10 -13.44 -10.94
CA GLN A 290 -16.79 -12.88 -11.28
C GLN A 290 -15.97 -13.91 -12.06
N ARG A 291 -15.33 -13.47 -13.11
CA ARG A 291 -14.43 -14.26 -13.92
C ARG A 291 -13.14 -13.47 -14.16
N PHE A 292 -12.06 -13.94 -13.56
CA PHE A 292 -10.74 -13.34 -13.72
C PHE A 292 -9.91 -14.18 -14.66
N LYS A 293 -9.38 -13.55 -15.69
CA LYS A 293 -8.34 -14.09 -16.55
C LYS A 293 -7.04 -13.33 -16.27
N VAL A 294 -6.02 -14.05 -15.83
CA VAL A 294 -4.70 -13.50 -15.57
C VAL A 294 -3.74 -13.98 -16.64
N VAL A 295 -3.17 -13.08 -17.40
CA VAL A 295 -2.27 -13.39 -18.53
C VAL A 295 -0.84 -13.05 -18.14
N ASP A 296 0.07 -14.00 -18.36
CA ASP A 296 1.50 -13.75 -18.24
C ASP A 296 2.00 -13.03 -19.50
N SER A 297 2.79 -11.98 -19.32
CA SER A 297 3.33 -11.15 -20.40
C SER A 297 4.83 -10.89 -20.23
N ASN A 298 5.45 -10.35 -21.26
CA ASN A 298 6.86 -9.93 -21.24
C ASN A 298 7.01 -8.42 -20.91
N ILE A 299 6.07 -7.85 -20.18
CA ILE A 299 6.10 -6.46 -19.73
C ILE A 299 6.62 -6.37 -18.29
N GLY A 300 7.90 -6.45 -18.06
CA GLY A 300 8.53 -6.22 -16.76
C GLY A 300 7.85 -6.85 -15.55
N PHE A 301 8.18 -6.34 -14.37
CA PHE A 301 7.55 -6.79 -13.13
C PHE A 301 6.23 -6.08 -12.90
N MET A 302 5.16 -6.83 -12.90
CA MET A 302 3.86 -6.32 -12.45
C MET A 302 3.75 -6.42 -10.94
N HIS A 303 3.46 -5.33 -10.30
CA HIS A 303 3.22 -5.31 -8.88
C HIS A 303 1.98 -4.50 -8.54
N THR A 304 1.03 -5.13 -7.89
CA THR A 304 -0.15 -4.48 -7.34
C THR A 304 0.18 -3.67 -6.10
N CYS A 305 1.23 -2.86 -6.12
CA CYS A 305 1.45 -2.01 -4.97
C CYS A 305 0.68 -0.73 -5.09
N ALA A 306 -0.17 -0.63 -4.22
CA ALA A 306 -0.59 0.49 -3.43
C ALA A 306 -1.32 1.62 -4.12
N GLN A 307 -0.98 2.02 -5.30
CA GLN A 307 -1.40 3.34 -5.75
C GLN A 307 -2.50 3.33 -6.78
N PHE A 308 -2.64 2.25 -7.47
CA PHE A 308 -3.67 2.03 -8.46
C PHE A 308 -4.03 0.55 -8.51
N VAL A 309 -4.44 -0.01 -7.40
CA VAL A 309 -5.16 -1.25 -7.53
C VAL A 309 -6.58 -0.84 -7.92
N PRO A 310 -6.95 -0.97 -9.17
CA PRO A 310 -8.33 -0.85 -9.55
C PRO A 310 -9.02 -2.05 -8.94
N TYR A 311 -9.56 -1.83 -7.79
CA TYR A 311 -10.51 -2.76 -7.25
C TYR A 311 -11.80 -2.60 -8.04
N ASN A 312 -12.64 -3.60 -7.98
CA ASN A 312 -13.99 -3.59 -8.58
C ASN A 312 -14.86 -2.38 -8.16
N TRP A 313 -14.33 -1.49 -7.30
CA TRP A 313 -14.94 -0.21 -6.94
C TRP A 313 -15.09 0.72 -8.11
N ASP A 314 -14.04 0.83 -8.94
CA ASP A 314 -14.05 1.76 -10.05
C ASP A 314 -15.09 1.32 -11.06
N SER A 315 -15.14 0.03 -11.38
CA SER A 315 -16.15 -0.49 -12.29
C SER A 315 -17.57 -0.28 -11.77
N ILE A 316 -17.84 -0.62 -10.51
CA ILE A 316 -19.17 -0.47 -9.91
C ILE A 316 -19.57 0.99 -9.73
N THR A 317 -18.64 1.88 -9.39
CA THR A 317 -18.98 3.29 -9.24
C THR A 317 -19.20 3.99 -10.59
N VAL A 318 -18.57 3.54 -11.67
CA VAL A 318 -18.91 3.93 -13.05
C VAL A 318 -20.36 3.54 -13.38
N ALA A 319 -20.82 2.37 -12.93
CA ALA A 319 -22.23 1.97 -13.13
C ALA A 319 -23.23 2.97 -12.52
N PHE A 320 -22.89 3.61 -11.41
CA PHE A 320 -23.80 4.57 -10.78
C PHE A 320 -24.04 5.78 -11.67
N ASP A 321 -23.03 6.28 -12.37
CA ASP A 321 -23.19 7.37 -13.35
C ASP A 321 -24.03 6.91 -14.55
N LEU A 322 -23.73 5.75 -15.10
CA LEU A 322 -24.47 5.21 -16.24
C LEU A 322 -25.95 4.92 -15.92
N ILE A 323 -26.23 4.40 -14.72
CA ILE A 323 -27.60 4.21 -14.22
C ILE A 323 -28.27 5.59 -14.02
N ALA A 324 -27.56 6.55 -13.45
CA ALA A 324 -28.05 7.90 -13.21
C ALA A 324 -28.44 8.60 -14.52
N GLU A 325 -27.58 8.52 -15.53
CA GLU A 325 -27.86 9.07 -16.88
C GLU A 325 -29.08 8.42 -17.51
N LYS A 326 -29.13 7.08 -17.50
CA LYS A 326 -30.25 6.34 -18.12
C LYS A 326 -31.60 6.63 -17.47
N LEU A 327 -31.61 6.88 -16.17
CA LEU A 327 -32.84 7.10 -15.39
C LEU A 327 -33.13 8.57 -15.06
N GLY A 328 -32.21 9.50 -15.37
CA GLY A 328 -32.32 10.90 -14.99
C GLY A 328 -32.21 11.12 -13.47
N LEU A 329 -31.33 10.36 -12.81
CA LEU A 329 -31.09 10.41 -11.37
C LEU A 329 -29.74 11.04 -11.05
N ASP A 330 -29.56 11.51 -9.80
CA ASP A 330 -28.25 11.86 -9.27
C ASP A 330 -27.46 10.55 -8.96
N PRO A 331 -26.19 10.39 -9.42
CA PRO A 331 -25.37 9.20 -9.13
C PRO A 331 -25.18 8.95 -7.63
N VAL A 332 -25.18 10.00 -6.80
CA VAL A 332 -25.15 9.86 -5.33
C VAL A 332 -26.40 9.15 -4.83
N GLU A 333 -27.57 9.45 -5.41
CA GLU A 333 -28.81 8.78 -5.06
C GLU A 333 -28.83 7.31 -5.54
N VAL A 334 -28.23 7.03 -6.70
CA VAL A 334 -28.03 5.66 -7.17
C VAL A 334 -27.11 4.90 -6.21
N ALA A 335 -26.03 5.51 -5.74
CA ALA A 335 -25.14 4.92 -4.75
C ALA A 335 -25.91 4.57 -3.45
N ARG A 336 -26.73 5.46 -2.91
CA ARG A 336 -27.56 5.20 -1.72
C ARG A 336 -28.50 4.02 -1.88
N ARG A 337 -29.03 3.82 -3.07
CA ARG A 337 -29.92 2.68 -3.35
C ARG A 337 -29.17 1.35 -3.38
N ASN A 338 -27.93 1.36 -3.80
CA ASN A 338 -27.15 0.17 -4.11
C ASN A 338 -26.09 -0.20 -3.07
N LEU A 339 -25.61 0.78 -2.33
CA LEU A 339 -24.64 0.52 -1.26
C LEU A 339 -25.39 0.39 0.08
N HIS A 340 -25.09 -0.65 0.79
CA HIS A 340 -25.18 -0.61 2.23
C HIS A 340 -23.77 -0.40 2.75
N GLY A 341 -23.68 0.26 3.83
CA GLY A 341 -22.44 0.24 4.55
C GLY A 341 -22.05 -1.21 4.83
N PRO A 342 -20.77 -1.50 4.98
CA PRO A 342 -20.30 -2.83 5.24
C PRO A 342 -21.04 -3.39 6.45
N SER A 343 -21.72 -4.51 6.26
CA SER A 343 -22.20 -5.29 7.39
C SER A 343 -20.95 -5.83 8.06
N SER A 344 -20.43 -5.12 9.05
CA SER A 344 -19.45 -5.69 9.95
C SER A 344 -20.14 -6.81 10.69
N GLN A 345 -19.51 -7.96 10.77
CA GLN A 345 -19.91 -8.97 11.76
C GLN A 345 -19.59 -8.48 13.19
N ASP A 346 -18.88 -7.37 13.29
CA ASP A 346 -18.64 -6.61 14.51
C ASP A 346 -19.49 -5.34 14.46
N ASP A 347 -20.48 -5.19 15.28
CA ASP A 347 -21.36 -4.09 15.67
C ASP A 347 -21.11 -2.63 15.16
N THR A 348 -20.19 -2.41 14.22
CA THR A 348 -19.91 -1.11 13.64
C THR A 348 -20.65 -0.96 12.32
N ASP A 349 -21.86 -0.43 12.37
CA ASP A 349 -22.63 -0.04 11.20
C ASP A 349 -21.96 1.16 10.51
N PRO A 350 -21.44 1.02 9.29
CA PRO A 350 -20.79 2.12 8.55
C PRO A 350 -21.76 3.04 7.81
N VAL A 351 -23.04 2.75 7.80
CA VAL A 351 -24.05 3.62 7.18
C VAL A 351 -23.94 5.06 7.68
N PRO A 352 -23.77 5.34 8.99
CA PRO A 352 -23.56 6.69 9.47
C PRO A 352 -22.35 7.41 8.85
N SER A 353 -21.22 6.71 8.73
CA SER A 353 -20.01 7.28 8.11
C SER A 353 -20.23 7.58 6.64
N PHE A 354 -20.89 6.67 5.92
CA PHE A 354 -21.18 6.83 4.49
C PHE A 354 -22.08 8.02 4.24
N GLU A 355 -23.22 8.11 4.95
CA GLU A 355 -24.15 9.23 4.82
C GLU A 355 -23.51 10.57 5.21
N ALA A 356 -22.73 10.59 6.30
CA ALA A 356 -22.01 11.80 6.70
C ALA A 356 -20.99 12.23 5.63
N SER A 357 -20.26 11.30 5.07
CA SER A 357 -19.28 11.56 4.00
C SER A 357 -19.97 12.10 2.73
N LEU A 358 -21.11 11.54 2.35
CA LEU A 358 -21.91 12.02 1.22
C LEU A 358 -22.42 13.45 1.44
N GLU A 359 -23.03 13.72 2.60
CA GLU A 359 -23.59 15.04 2.89
C GLU A 359 -22.50 16.13 2.98
N ILE A 360 -21.37 15.80 3.58
CA ILE A 360 -20.23 16.71 3.66
C ILE A 360 -19.63 16.97 2.28
N GLY A 361 -19.39 15.92 1.50
CA GLY A 361 -18.85 16.04 0.14
C GLY A 361 -19.77 16.87 -0.76
N LYS A 362 -21.07 16.62 -0.75
CA LYS A 362 -22.07 17.42 -1.47
C LYS A 362 -22.00 18.89 -1.09
N LYS A 363 -21.90 19.19 0.20
CA LYS A 363 -21.81 20.56 0.71
C LYS A 363 -20.50 21.24 0.28
N LEU A 364 -19.37 20.57 0.41
CA LEU A 364 -18.05 21.14 0.08
C LEU A 364 -17.89 21.39 -1.43
N MET A 365 -18.51 20.55 -2.23
CA MET A 365 -18.49 20.68 -3.70
C MET A 365 -19.56 21.65 -4.23
N ASP A 366 -20.52 22.08 -3.41
CA ASP A 366 -21.77 22.71 -3.90
C ASP A 366 -22.40 21.83 -5.01
N TRP A 367 -22.57 20.55 -4.70
CA TRP A 367 -22.86 19.49 -5.66
C TRP A 367 -24.16 19.70 -6.41
N GLN A 368 -24.06 19.78 -7.72
CA GLN A 368 -25.19 19.88 -8.64
C GLN A 368 -24.94 18.97 -9.84
N TRP A 369 -25.56 17.81 -9.81
CA TRP A 369 -25.47 16.90 -10.95
C TRP A 369 -26.25 17.45 -12.15
N HIS A 370 -25.73 17.18 -13.35
CA HIS A 370 -26.40 17.49 -14.62
C HIS A 370 -26.14 16.34 -15.63
N PRO A 371 -27.01 16.14 -16.61
CA PRO A 371 -26.79 15.17 -17.67
C PRO A 371 -25.49 15.42 -18.43
N ALA A 372 -24.85 14.36 -18.89
CA ALA A 372 -23.58 14.42 -19.61
C ALA A 372 -23.69 15.29 -20.88
N GLY A 373 -22.66 16.07 -21.15
CA GLY A 373 -22.53 16.93 -22.32
C GLY A 373 -23.47 18.17 -22.36
N THR A 374 -24.11 18.51 -21.24
CA THR A 374 -25.17 19.55 -21.25
C THR A 374 -24.76 20.88 -20.65
N LYS A 375 -23.64 20.96 -19.92
CA LYS A 375 -23.26 22.18 -19.19
C LYS A 375 -21.95 22.77 -19.73
N ARG A 376 -21.96 24.09 -19.94
CA ARG A 376 -20.75 24.89 -20.22
C ARG A 376 -20.50 25.91 -19.12
N LEU A 377 -19.24 26.18 -18.87
CA LEU A 377 -18.77 27.27 -18.02
C LEU A 377 -18.87 28.62 -18.73
N PRO A 378 -18.81 29.74 -17.99
CA PRO A 378 -18.89 31.08 -18.60
C PRO A 378 -17.78 31.37 -19.62
N ASP A 379 -16.64 30.71 -19.50
CA ASP A 379 -15.52 30.81 -20.45
C ASP A 379 -15.66 29.94 -21.72
N GLY A 380 -16.75 29.17 -21.81
CA GLY A 380 -17.10 28.34 -22.95
C GLY A 380 -16.68 26.88 -22.83
N ARG A 381 -15.78 26.52 -21.90
CA ARG A 381 -15.36 25.12 -21.68
C ARG A 381 -16.50 24.25 -21.17
N LEU A 382 -16.43 22.96 -21.46
CA LEU A 382 -17.40 22.00 -20.97
C LEU A 382 -17.16 21.72 -19.47
N HIS A 383 -18.23 21.67 -18.69
CA HIS A 383 -18.18 21.35 -17.27
C HIS A 383 -18.63 19.93 -17.00
N GLY A 384 -17.86 19.21 -16.21
CA GLY A 384 -18.25 17.89 -15.72
C GLY A 384 -18.01 17.71 -14.24
N ALA A 385 -18.81 16.85 -13.63
CA ALA A 385 -18.73 16.53 -12.22
C ALA A 385 -18.90 15.02 -12.01
N SER A 386 -18.14 14.45 -11.08
CA SER A 386 -18.22 13.05 -10.75
C SER A 386 -18.04 12.80 -9.25
N PHE A 387 -18.50 11.65 -8.84
CA PHE A 387 -18.43 11.15 -7.47
C PHE A 387 -17.99 9.70 -7.48
N ARG A 388 -17.17 9.35 -6.51
CA ARG A 388 -16.74 7.96 -6.27
C ARG A 388 -16.78 7.63 -4.80
N TYR A 389 -17.01 6.39 -4.55
CA TYR A 389 -17.00 5.81 -3.23
C TYR A 389 -16.01 4.66 -3.20
N ALA A 390 -15.22 4.56 -2.16
CA ALA A 390 -14.31 3.45 -1.95
C ALA A 390 -14.29 3.01 -0.49
N ILE A 391 -14.12 1.71 -0.30
CA ILE A 391 -13.85 1.11 1.00
C ILE A 391 -12.54 0.35 0.91
N CYS A 392 -11.75 0.40 1.95
CA CYS A 392 -10.61 -0.47 2.08
C CYS A 392 -10.77 -1.40 3.26
N PRO A 393 -10.85 -2.70 3.01
CA PRO A 393 -10.65 -3.66 4.05
C PRO A 393 -9.19 -3.59 4.49
N ARG A 394 -8.94 -3.09 5.70
CA ARG A 394 -7.62 -3.07 6.28
C ARG A 394 -7.50 -4.10 7.36
N HIS A 395 -6.49 -4.93 7.16
CA HIS A 395 -6.09 -5.92 8.11
C HIS A 395 -4.67 -5.62 8.53
N SER A 396 -4.35 -5.81 9.78
CA SER A 396 -2.96 -5.97 10.16
C SER A 396 -2.51 -7.34 9.66
N PHE A 397 -1.56 -7.33 8.72
CA PHE A 397 -1.04 -8.58 8.14
C PHE A 397 0.25 -9.02 8.78
N MET A 398 0.95 -8.11 9.45
CA MET A 398 2.31 -8.33 9.88
C MET A 398 2.37 -8.65 11.36
N ASP A 399 3.37 -9.41 11.76
CA ASP A 399 3.80 -9.58 13.14
C ASP A 399 4.69 -8.40 13.50
N TYR A 400 4.21 -7.55 14.37
CA TYR A 400 4.92 -6.36 14.81
C TYR A 400 5.58 -6.54 16.16
N PHE A 401 6.66 -5.82 16.38
CA PHE A 401 7.40 -5.80 17.62
C PHE A 401 7.73 -4.36 18.02
N CYS A 402 7.60 -4.05 19.29
CA CYS A 402 7.99 -2.77 19.88
C CYS A 402 8.81 -2.99 21.15
N LYS A 403 9.85 -2.21 21.30
CA LYS A 403 10.63 -2.09 22.51
C LYS A 403 10.63 -0.64 22.95
N LEU A 404 10.42 -0.38 24.24
CA LEU A 404 10.54 0.92 24.88
C LEU A 404 11.39 0.77 26.13
N GLU A 405 12.27 1.74 26.37
CA GLU A 405 13.18 1.73 27.49
C GLU A 405 13.10 3.06 28.25
N TYR A 406 12.93 2.97 29.58
CA TYR A 406 13.19 4.08 30.47
C TYR A 406 14.60 3.93 31.03
N ARG A 407 15.48 4.87 30.72
CA ARG A 407 16.84 4.92 31.24
C ARG A 407 17.27 6.36 31.50
N ASP A 408 17.98 6.58 32.56
CA ASP A 408 18.49 7.90 32.93
C ASP A 408 17.43 9.02 32.98
N GLY A 409 16.19 8.64 33.31
CA GLY A 409 15.05 9.56 33.40
C GLY A 409 14.34 9.91 32.09
N VAL A 410 14.70 9.28 31.02
CA VAL A 410 14.15 9.50 29.66
C VAL A 410 13.58 8.20 29.08
N VAL A 411 12.51 8.30 28.31
CA VAL A 411 12.01 7.18 27.52
C VAL A 411 12.74 7.15 26.19
N HIS A 412 13.33 6.01 25.89
CA HIS A 412 13.96 5.70 24.61
C HIS A 412 13.07 4.79 23.80
N PHE A 413 12.88 5.13 22.55
CA PHE A 413 12.17 4.34 21.57
C PHE A 413 13.15 3.87 20.49
N PRO A 414 13.83 2.73 20.68
CA PRO A 414 14.65 2.14 19.64
C PRO A 414 13.72 1.63 18.55
N THR A 415 13.73 2.31 17.43
CA THR A 415 12.90 1.95 16.26
C THR A 415 13.76 1.53 15.09
N GLN A 416 13.23 0.64 14.32
CA GLN A 416 13.83 0.17 13.07
C GLN A 416 12.88 0.44 11.89
N GLY A 417 11.80 1.15 12.17
CA GLY A 417 10.86 1.54 11.14
C GLY A 417 11.57 2.33 10.04
N PRO A 418 11.28 2.07 8.78
CA PRO A 418 11.82 2.88 7.71
C PRO A 418 11.34 4.31 7.88
N ILE A 419 12.25 5.23 7.78
CA ILE A 419 11.92 6.64 7.75
C ILE A 419 11.45 6.94 6.33
N ALA A 420 10.15 6.93 6.15
CA ALA A 420 9.52 7.20 4.88
C ALA A 420 8.46 8.30 5.03
N GLY A 421 8.01 8.85 3.92
CA GLY A 421 7.08 9.98 3.88
C GLY A 421 5.69 9.75 4.49
N TRP A 422 5.41 8.56 5.01
CA TRP A 422 4.18 8.28 5.77
C TRP A 422 4.27 8.61 7.27
N PHE A 423 5.43 9.06 7.75
CA PHE A 423 5.64 9.54 9.13
C PHE A 423 5.22 8.54 10.23
N SER A 424 5.48 7.25 10.03
CA SER A 424 5.08 6.21 10.99
C SER A 424 5.75 6.37 12.34
N THR A 425 7.04 6.69 12.36
CA THR A 425 7.80 6.88 13.61
C THR A 425 7.22 8.00 14.47
N GLU A 426 6.83 9.11 13.86
CA GLU A 426 6.19 10.21 14.55
C GLU A 426 4.83 9.80 15.13
N CYS A 427 4.02 9.07 14.37
CA CYS A 427 2.74 8.55 14.86
C CYS A 427 2.95 7.58 16.03
N PHE A 428 3.94 6.70 15.94
CA PHE A 428 4.25 5.75 17.01
C PHE A 428 4.75 6.44 18.27
N THR A 429 5.59 7.45 18.11
CA THR A 429 6.07 8.30 19.24
C THR A 429 4.90 9.03 19.91
N MET A 430 3.95 9.57 19.13
CA MET A 430 2.75 10.20 19.68
C MET A 430 1.87 9.21 20.45
N ILE A 431 1.69 7.98 19.94
CA ILE A 431 0.95 6.91 20.63
C ILE A 431 1.66 6.54 21.96
N ALA A 432 2.99 6.39 21.93
CA ALA A 432 3.75 6.07 23.12
C ALA A 432 3.68 7.21 24.17
N ALA A 433 3.77 8.46 23.74
CA ALA A 433 3.67 9.64 24.61
C ALA A 433 2.30 9.72 25.29
N GLU A 434 1.22 9.54 24.53
CA GLU A 434 -0.16 9.55 25.05
C GLU A 434 -0.36 8.49 26.14
N GLU A 435 0.04 7.23 25.89
CA GLU A 435 -0.09 6.16 26.87
C GLU A 435 0.78 6.36 28.10
N LEU A 436 1.96 6.94 27.93
CA LEU A 436 2.88 7.22 29.02
C LEU A 436 2.52 8.48 29.81
N GLY A 437 1.60 9.33 29.34
CA GLY A 437 1.30 10.62 29.97
C GLY A 437 2.44 11.63 29.86
N LEU A 438 3.17 11.59 28.76
CA LEU A 438 4.32 12.45 28.43
C LEU A 438 4.00 13.35 27.24
N ASN A 439 4.85 14.36 27.00
CA ASN A 439 4.84 15.08 25.74
C ASN A 439 5.62 14.29 24.68
N TYR A 440 5.36 14.59 23.42
CA TYR A 440 6.08 13.98 22.28
C TYR A 440 7.60 14.18 22.38
N GLU A 441 8.02 15.36 22.79
CA GLU A 441 9.43 15.78 22.92
C GLU A 441 10.15 15.10 24.08
N ASP A 442 9.44 14.49 25.02
CA ASP A 442 10.01 13.77 26.16
C ASP A 442 10.47 12.34 25.79
N ILE A 443 10.21 11.89 24.56
CA ILE A 443 10.62 10.58 24.05
C ILE A 443 11.81 10.74 23.10
N CYS A 444 12.91 10.07 23.43
CA CYS A 444 14.08 9.98 22.56
C CYS A 444 13.90 8.84 21.55
N VAL A 445 13.81 9.17 20.28
CA VAL A 445 13.77 8.17 19.21
C VAL A 445 15.21 7.79 18.85
N ASP A 446 15.54 6.53 19.11
CA ASP A 446 16.84 5.96 18.75
C ASP A 446 16.66 5.08 17.50
N TYR A 447 17.34 5.40 16.41
CA TYR A 447 17.36 4.52 15.24
C TYR A 447 18.42 3.44 15.44
N ASP A 448 18.02 2.29 15.99
CA ASP A 448 18.91 1.16 16.27
C ASP A 448 18.52 -0.08 15.46
N TYR A 449 19.20 -0.27 14.35
CA TYR A 449 18.98 -1.39 13.41
C TYR A 449 19.63 -2.70 13.87
N ARG A 450 20.24 -2.74 15.04
CA ARG A 450 20.81 -3.96 15.63
C ARG A 450 19.80 -4.72 16.50
N GLU A 451 18.75 -4.03 16.91
CA GLU A 451 17.70 -4.61 17.74
C GLU A 451 16.80 -5.57 16.95
N LYS A 452 15.93 -6.28 17.65
CA LYS A 452 14.91 -7.14 17.02
C LYS A 452 13.98 -6.31 16.15
N HIS A 453 13.82 -6.73 14.91
CA HIS A 453 12.93 -6.04 13.98
C HIS A 453 11.46 -6.26 14.28
N SER A 454 10.73 -5.20 14.11
CA SER A 454 9.33 -5.27 13.73
C SER A 454 9.26 -5.50 12.21
N ASP A 455 8.34 -6.34 11.78
CA ASP A 455 7.97 -6.41 10.37
C ASP A 455 7.60 -5.02 9.85
N GLN A 456 7.95 -4.79 8.61
CA GLN A 456 7.65 -3.49 8.04
C GLN A 456 6.19 -3.35 7.72
N ALA A 457 5.68 -2.17 8.01
CA ALA A 457 4.35 -1.78 7.56
C ALA A 457 4.21 -2.02 6.05
N GLY A 458 3.30 -2.88 5.69
CA GLY A 458 2.90 -3.19 4.32
C GLY A 458 1.39 -3.05 4.18
N GLY A 459 0.90 -2.80 2.96
CA GLY A 459 -0.53 -2.66 2.77
C GLY A 459 -1.18 -1.52 3.58
N SER A 460 -0.45 -0.46 3.95
CA SER A 460 -0.91 0.69 4.76
C SER A 460 -1.39 0.33 6.18
N ASP A 461 -0.88 -0.74 6.77
CA ASP A 461 -1.29 -1.22 8.09
C ASP A 461 -0.44 -0.70 9.26
N GLY A 462 0.51 0.23 9.02
CA GLY A 462 1.41 0.75 10.03
C GLY A 462 0.71 1.26 11.28
N VAL A 463 -0.21 2.20 11.16
CA VAL A 463 -0.98 2.71 12.30
C VAL A 463 -1.96 1.66 12.82
N THR A 464 -2.55 0.87 11.92
CA THR A 464 -3.52 -0.18 12.28
C THR A 464 -2.88 -1.30 13.08
N GLY A 465 -1.78 -1.87 12.61
CA GLY A 465 -1.11 -3.00 13.24
C GLY A 465 -0.04 -2.58 14.24
N HIS A 466 1.00 -1.90 13.76
CA HIS A 466 2.15 -1.53 14.58
C HIS A 466 1.78 -0.50 15.65
N GLY A 467 0.91 0.48 15.34
CA GLY A 467 0.44 1.45 16.32
C GLY A 467 -0.23 0.81 17.53
N TRP A 468 -0.99 -0.28 17.33
CA TRP A 468 -1.57 -1.02 18.44
C TRP A 468 -0.49 -1.70 19.29
N ILE A 469 0.53 -2.31 18.67
CA ILE A 469 1.65 -2.93 19.39
C ILE A 469 2.43 -1.91 20.21
N VAL A 470 2.67 -0.72 19.66
CA VAL A 470 3.32 0.39 20.38
C VAL A 470 2.51 0.81 21.60
N LYS A 471 1.18 0.92 21.45
CA LYS A 471 0.28 1.24 22.57
C LYS A 471 0.40 0.23 23.71
N GLU A 472 0.35 -1.05 23.40
CA GLU A 472 0.46 -2.11 24.42
C GLU A 472 1.86 -2.15 25.06
N CYS A 473 2.91 -1.89 24.27
CA CYS A 473 4.27 -1.78 24.80
C CYS A 473 4.41 -0.61 25.78
N ALA A 474 3.85 0.56 25.42
CA ALA A 474 3.85 1.74 26.26
C ALA A 474 3.09 1.54 27.59
N ASN A 475 1.92 0.88 27.54
CA ASN A 475 1.16 0.48 28.73
C ASN A 475 1.97 -0.43 29.64
N LYS A 476 2.67 -1.40 29.07
CA LYS A 476 3.54 -2.31 29.80
C LYS A 476 4.73 -1.57 30.43
N LEU A 477 5.34 -0.63 29.72
CA LEU A 477 6.41 0.21 30.25
C LEU A 477 5.92 1.09 31.39
N LYS A 478 4.78 1.79 31.19
CA LYS A 478 4.14 2.61 32.23
C LYS A 478 3.94 1.82 33.51
N ARG A 479 3.36 0.63 33.41
CA ARG A 479 3.12 -0.25 34.57
C ARG A 479 4.43 -0.59 35.30
N LYS A 480 5.46 -0.98 34.58
CA LYS A 480 6.76 -1.32 35.16
C LYS A 480 7.44 -0.13 35.83
N ILE A 481 7.35 1.09 35.26
CA ILE A 481 7.89 2.32 35.87
C ILE A 481 7.17 2.61 37.18
N LEU A 482 5.83 2.52 37.20
CA LEU A 482 5.05 2.77 38.41
C LEU A 482 5.33 1.73 39.50
N GLU A 483 5.51 0.46 39.14
CA GLU A 483 5.93 -0.60 40.08
C GLU A 483 7.30 -0.33 40.68
N SER A 484 8.26 0.11 39.86
CA SER A 484 9.59 0.46 40.33
C SER A 484 9.57 1.71 41.23
N ALA A 485 8.83 2.75 40.82
CA ALA A 485 8.64 3.97 41.59
C ALA A 485 8.01 3.70 42.97
N ALA A 486 6.96 2.85 43.01
CA ALA A 486 6.31 2.45 44.27
C ALA A 486 7.28 1.66 45.15
N ARG A 487 8.05 0.72 44.60
CA ARG A 487 9.05 -0.05 45.34
C ARG A 487 10.16 0.84 45.91
N GLU A 488 10.69 1.79 45.14
CA GLU A 488 11.68 2.71 45.62
C GLU A 488 11.15 3.68 46.69
N ALA A 489 9.88 4.05 46.60
CA ALA A 489 9.22 4.91 47.57
C ALA A 489 8.97 4.21 48.92
N ASN A 490 8.90 2.86 48.93
CA ASN A 490 8.62 2.02 50.11
C ASN A 490 9.73 0.97 50.29
N PRO A 491 10.96 1.35 50.59
CA PRO A 491 12.05 0.40 50.74
C PRO A 491 11.81 -0.53 51.92
N GLU A 492 12.21 -1.78 51.80
CA GLU A 492 12.16 -2.77 52.86
C GLU A 492 12.94 -2.28 54.10
N PRO A 493 12.45 -2.52 55.31
CA PRO A 493 13.16 -2.15 56.53
C PRO A 493 14.58 -2.74 56.55
N GLY A 494 15.56 -1.88 56.57
CA GLY A 494 17.00 -2.26 56.60
C GLY A 494 17.70 -2.35 55.24
N ALA A 495 17.03 -2.05 54.12
CA ALA A 495 17.61 -2.06 52.76
C ALA A 495 18.74 -1.03 52.58
N TYR A 496 18.82 0.02 53.43
CA TYR A 496 19.88 1.04 53.41
C TYR A 496 20.71 1.02 54.71
N ARG A 497 21.64 0.09 54.81
CA ARG A 497 22.69 0.13 55.84
C ARG A 497 24.00 0.59 55.23
N GLY A 498 24.09 1.89 54.90
CA GLY A 498 25.37 2.54 54.64
C GLY A 498 25.94 3.16 55.95
N VAL A 499 27.25 3.18 56.11
CA VAL A 499 27.97 3.69 57.30
C VAL A 499 27.68 5.18 57.56
N PHE A 500 27.11 5.90 56.57
CA PHE A 500 26.69 7.28 56.69
C PHE A 500 25.33 7.49 56.00
N SER A 501 24.22 7.06 56.62
CA SER A 501 22.88 7.36 56.16
C SER A 501 22.28 8.54 56.93
N PHE A 502 22.19 9.67 56.27
CA PHE A 502 21.30 10.73 56.76
C PHE A 502 19.86 10.33 56.47
N PRO A 503 18.91 10.56 57.39
CA PRO A 503 17.51 10.30 57.18
C PRO A 503 17.04 11.17 55.98
N LYS A 504 16.68 10.52 54.86
CA LYS A 504 16.04 11.22 53.77
C LYS A 504 14.59 11.49 54.08
N PRO A 505 14.02 12.61 53.73
CA PRO A 505 12.59 12.82 53.81
C PRO A 505 11.87 11.68 53.08
N PRO A 506 10.71 11.25 53.55
CA PRO A 506 9.94 10.22 52.84
C PRO A 506 9.59 10.69 51.44
N SER A 507 9.58 9.76 50.46
CA SER A 507 9.17 10.05 49.10
C SER A 507 7.76 10.63 49.10
N PRO A 508 7.43 11.58 48.24
CA PRO A 508 6.05 12.01 48.03
C PRO A 508 5.11 10.83 47.68
N LEU A 509 5.65 9.73 47.13
CA LEU A 509 4.91 8.50 46.76
C LEU A 509 4.88 7.46 47.91
N ALA A 510 5.41 7.77 49.11
CA ALA A 510 5.45 6.82 50.18
C ALA A 510 4.05 6.37 50.61
N GLY A 511 3.91 5.07 50.88
CA GLY A 511 2.65 4.42 51.21
C GLY A 511 1.75 4.07 50.04
N CYS A 512 2.19 4.36 48.78
CA CYS A 512 1.41 4.03 47.59
C CYS A 512 1.92 2.73 46.95
N THR A 513 0.99 2.00 46.36
CA THR A 513 1.24 0.91 45.42
C THR A 513 1.29 1.44 44.00
N ALA A 514 1.69 0.65 43.02
CA ALA A 514 1.64 1.04 41.61
C ALA A 514 0.21 1.39 41.14
N ASP A 515 -0.80 0.77 41.71
CA ASP A 515 -2.21 1.03 41.35
C ASP A 515 -2.72 2.40 41.84
N ASP A 516 -2.07 2.96 42.89
CA ASP A 516 -2.37 4.28 43.41
C ASP A 516 -1.71 5.40 42.61
N LEU A 517 -0.79 5.06 41.69
CA LEU A 517 0.02 6.01 40.93
C LEU A 517 -0.44 6.09 39.47
N ASP A 518 -0.16 7.23 38.87
CA ASP A 518 -0.26 7.45 37.42
C ASP A 518 0.85 8.36 36.92
N ILE A 519 1.05 8.42 35.61
CA ILE A 519 1.95 9.39 34.95
C ILE A 519 1.08 10.41 34.22
N VAL A 520 1.21 11.66 34.60
CA VAL A 520 0.44 12.78 34.03
C VAL A 520 1.35 13.96 33.82
N GLU A 521 1.38 14.50 32.59
CA GLU A 521 2.16 15.70 32.25
C GLU A 521 3.63 15.64 32.75
N GLY A 522 4.31 14.54 32.50
CA GLY A 522 5.71 14.35 32.89
C GLY A 522 5.96 14.22 34.39
N LYS A 523 4.96 13.80 35.17
CA LYS A 523 5.03 13.58 36.61
C LYS A 523 4.42 12.24 36.99
N VAL A 524 5.05 11.53 37.89
CA VAL A 524 4.42 10.39 38.59
C VAL A 524 3.63 10.94 39.75
N VAL A 525 2.33 10.85 39.70
CA VAL A 525 1.38 11.44 40.66
C VAL A 525 0.66 10.36 41.46
N VAL A 526 0.23 10.70 42.69
CA VAL A 526 -0.73 9.87 43.45
C VAL A 526 -2.14 10.20 42.95
N LYS A 527 -2.88 9.21 42.43
CA LYS A 527 -4.22 9.42 41.86
C LYS A 527 -5.21 10.12 42.78
N SER A 528 -5.19 9.76 44.09
CA SER A 528 -6.06 10.35 45.09
C SER A 528 -5.65 11.75 45.57
N ASP A 529 -4.38 12.14 45.34
CA ASP A 529 -3.83 13.43 45.72
C ASP A 529 -2.70 13.82 44.73
N PRO A 530 -3.01 14.45 43.59
CA PRO A 530 -2.03 14.83 42.58
C PRO A 530 -1.01 15.86 43.02
N SER A 531 -1.18 16.49 44.19
CA SER A 531 -0.14 17.37 44.79
C SER A 531 1.07 16.59 45.26
N ARG A 532 0.91 15.29 45.51
CA ARG A 532 1.98 14.33 45.82
C ARG A 532 2.51 13.75 44.52
N PHE A 533 3.66 14.22 44.09
CA PHE A 533 4.26 13.75 42.83
C PHE A 533 5.80 13.76 42.89
N VAL A 534 6.39 13.06 41.93
CA VAL A 534 7.80 13.19 41.59
C VAL A 534 7.91 13.47 40.09
N PRO A 535 8.93 14.27 39.64
CA PRO A 535 9.18 14.44 38.21
C PRO A 535 9.40 13.08 37.55
N PHE A 536 8.91 12.90 36.35
CA PHE A 536 9.06 11.62 35.57
C PHE A 536 10.55 11.25 35.43
N SER A 537 11.44 12.23 35.19
CA SER A 537 12.88 12.01 35.12
C SER A 537 13.50 11.45 36.39
N ARG A 538 12.75 11.40 37.49
CA ARG A 538 13.14 10.82 38.78
C ARG A 538 12.18 9.77 39.28
N ALA A 539 11.36 9.21 38.39
CA ALA A 539 10.35 8.20 38.74
C ALA A 539 11.02 7.01 39.42
N THR A 540 12.08 6.51 38.85
CA THR A 540 12.90 5.41 39.38
C THR A 540 14.35 5.56 38.96
N ARG A 541 15.26 4.93 39.68
CA ARG A 541 16.68 4.83 39.35
C ARG A 541 17.01 3.61 38.53
N GLU A 542 16.06 2.70 38.44
CA GLU A 542 16.22 1.49 37.65
C GLU A 542 16.00 1.77 36.18
N ASN A 543 16.81 1.17 35.33
CA ASN A 543 16.50 1.09 33.92
C ASN A 543 15.38 0.07 33.71
N VAL A 544 14.31 0.50 33.06
CA VAL A 544 13.10 -0.31 32.87
C VAL A 544 12.86 -0.52 31.39
N THR A 545 12.74 -1.76 30.97
CA THR A 545 12.48 -2.11 29.57
C THR A 545 11.14 -2.85 29.45
N ALA A 546 10.38 -2.46 28.45
CA ALA A 546 9.21 -3.20 28.01
C ALA A 546 9.35 -3.63 26.55
N GLU A 547 8.90 -4.82 26.28
CA GLU A 547 8.80 -5.40 24.93
C GLU A 547 7.40 -5.96 24.74
N PHE A 548 6.86 -5.76 23.55
CA PHE A 548 5.59 -6.33 23.14
C PHE A 548 5.64 -6.66 21.65
N GLY A 549 5.05 -7.79 21.28
CA GLY A 549 5.02 -8.23 19.89
C GLY A 549 3.90 -9.18 19.60
N GLY A 550 3.59 -9.34 18.34
CA GLY A 550 2.54 -10.20 17.82
C GLY A 550 1.60 -9.49 16.87
N TYR A 551 0.45 -10.09 16.66
CA TYR A 551 -0.60 -9.56 15.80
C TYR A 551 -1.58 -8.71 16.61
N SER A 552 -2.10 -7.64 15.99
CA SER A 552 -3.25 -6.92 16.55
C SER A 552 -4.45 -7.89 16.72
N PRO A 553 -5.27 -7.77 17.76
CA PRO A 553 -6.44 -8.63 17.97
C PRO A 553 -7.44 -8.63 16.81
N LYS A 554 -7.45 -7.58 16.03
CA LYS A 554 -8.27 -7.43 14.83
C LYS A 554 -7.49 -7.69 13.55
N SER A 555 -6.34 -8.35 13.62
CA SER A 555 -5.59 -8.74 12.43
C SER A 555 -6.36 -9.77 11.61
N ALA A 556 -6.08 -9.83 10.32
CA ALA A 556 -6.66 -10.83 9.43
C ALA A 556 -6.36 -12.27 9.89
N TRP A 557 -5.25 -12.49 10.55
CA TRP A 557 -4.85 -13.77 11.12
C TRP A 557 -5.70 -14.21 12.31
N VAL A 558 -6.23 -13.23 13.07
CA VAL A 558 -7.08 -13.49 14.24
C VAL A 558 -8.55 -13.55 13.83
N THR A 559 -9.00 -12.66 12.94
CA THR A 559 -10.42 -12.49 12.61
C THR A 559 -10.84 -13.13 11.29
N GLY A 560 -9.89 -13.52 10.44
CA GLY A 560 -10.13 -13.99 9.09
C GLY A 560 -10.11 -12.86 8.05
N PHE A 561 -9.66 -13.19 6.84
CA PHE A 561 -9.58 -12.25 5.73
C PHE A 561 -10.98 -11.83 5.25
N GLY A 562 -11.14 -10.59 4.84
CA GLY A 562 -12.36 -10.04 4.23
C GLY A 562 -13.47 -9.63 5.19
N ARG A 563 -13.23 -9.63 6.50
CA ARG A 563 -14.28 -9.37 7.50
C ARG A 563 -14.25 -8.00 8.15
N ILE A 564 -13.15 -7.25 7.99
CA ILE A 564 -13.00 -5.96 8.67
C ILE A 564 -12.82 -4.88 7.61
N LEU A 565 -13.71 -3.92 7.62
CA LEU A 565 -13.65 -2.73 6.78
C LEU A 565 -13.14 -1.58 7.63
N ASP A 566 -11.97 -1.07 7.25
CA ASP A 566 -11.21 -0.19 8.13
C ASP A 566 -11.33 1.27 7.74
N THR A 567 -11.27 1.56 6.43
CA THR A 567 -11.32 2.92 5.92
C THR A 567 -12.36 3.04 4.82
N MET A 568 -13.13 4.08 4.85
CA MET A 568 -14.12 4.45 3.85
C MET A 568 -13.85 5.86 3.39
N ASN A 569 -14.08 6.17 2.12
CA ASN A 569 -14.06 7.53 1.63
C ASN A 569 -15.08 7.80 0.53
N THR A 570 -15.44 9.06 0.39
CA THR A 570 -16.01 9.58 -0.84
C THR A 570 -15.04 10.59 -1.46
N SER A 571 -14.90 10.51 -2.78
CA SER A 571 -14.07 11.41 -3.57
C SER A 571 -14.94 12.09 -4.63
N TRP A 572 -14.69 13.36 -4.86
CA TRP A 572 -15.49 14.23 -5.71
C TRP A 572 -14.58 15.04 -6.61
N CYS A 573 -14.96 15.20 -7.85
CA CYS A 573 -14.17 15.96 -8.83
C CYS A 573 -15.08 16.79 -9.73
N GLU A 574 -14.67 18.04 -10.02
CA GLU A 574 -15.18 18.84 -11.12
C GLU A 574 -14.06 19.13 -12.09
N VAL A 575 -14.38 19.09 -13.38
CA VAL A 575 -13.43 19.37 -14.46
C VAL A 575 -13.99 20.43 -15.41
N ALA A 576 -13.08 21.18 -16.03
CA ALA A 576 -13.32 21.98 -17.20
C ALA A 576 -12.58 21.35 -18.39
N VAL A 577 -13.28 21.01 -19.47
CA VAL A 577 -12.72 20.43 -20.68
C VAL A 577 -12.82 21.44 -21.79
N ASP A 578 -11.68 21.78 -22.38
CA ASP A 578 -11.61 22.58 -23.59
C ASP A 578 -11.81 21.65 -24.80
N ASP A 579 -12.94 21.76 -25.45
CA ASP A 579 -13.31 20.90 -26.55
C ASP A 579 -12.68 21.31 -27.92
N GLU A 580 -11.84 22.34 -27.94
CA GLU A 580 -11.02 22.71 -29.08
C GLU A 580 -9.59 22.20 -28.97
N THR A 581 -9.01 22.20 -27.76
CA THR A 581 -7.64 21.75 -27.50
C THR A 581 -7.56 20.34 -26.92
N GLY A 582 -8.64 19.84 -26.31
CA GLY A 582 -8.65 18.58 -25.57
C GLY A 582 -8.10 18.70 -24.15
N GLU A 583 -7.68 19.88 -23.70
CA GLU A 583 -7.14 20.09 -22.37
C GLU A 583 -8.19 19.90 -21.29
N VAL A 584 -7.80 19.25 -20.20
CA VAL A 584 -8.63 18.98 -19.03
C VAL A 584 -8.01 19.65 -17.81
N GLU A 585 -8.75 20.56 -17.19
CA GLU A 585 -8.42 21.19 -15.93
C GLU A 585 -9.29 20.62 -14.80
N ILE A 586 -8.68 20.19 -13.70
CA ILE A 586 -9.40 19.83 -12.47
C ILE A 586 -9.72 21.13 -11.73
N THR A 587 -10.96 21.55 -11.75
CA THR A 587 -11.40 22.82 -11.12
C THR A 587 -11.69 22.68 -9.64
N LYS A 588 -12.15 21.50 -9.20
CA LYS A 588 -12.34 21.16 -7.78
C LYS A 588 -12.04 19.70 -7.53
N TYR A 589 -11.42 19.41 -6.39
CA TYR A 589 -11.23 18.06 -5.89
C TYR A 589 -11.51 18.01 -4.39
N CYS A 590 -12.30 17.04 -3.95
CA CYS A 590 -12.65 16.89 -2.55
C CYS A 590 -12.57 15.42 -2.13
N VAL A 591 -12.05 15.17 -0.94
CA VAL A 591 -11.95 13.82 -0.35
C VAL A 591 -12.47 13.85 1.08
N VAL A 592 -13.39 12.96 1.38
CA VAL A 592 -14.02 12.86 2.71
C VAL A 592 -13.86 11.43 3.24
N PRO A 593 -12.70 11.10 3.83
CA PRO A 593 -12.46 9.78 4.40
C PRO A 593 -12.94 9.70 5.85
N ASP A 594 -13.34 8.50 6.29
CA ASP A 594 -13.47 8.14 7.69
C ASP A 594 -12.37 7.14 8.05
N VAL A 595 -11.46 7.58 8.91
CA VAL A 595 -10.23 6.84 9.28
C VAL A 595 -10.21 6.45 10.76
N GLY A 596 -11.33 6.64 11.46
CA GLY A 596 -11.34 6.52 12.92
C GLY A 596 -10.46 7.61 13.56
N LYS A 597 -9.81 7.30 14.68
CA LYS A 597 -9.00 8.30 15.40
C LYS A 597 -7.82 8.82 14.59
N ILE A 598 -7.77 10.12 14.40
CA ILE A 598 -6.61 10.79 13.79
C ILE A 598 -5.46 10.84 14.79
N ILE A 599 -4.35 10.20 14.47
CA ILE A 599 -3.13 10.27 15.30
C ILE A 599 -2.34 11.55 14.95
N ARG A 600 -2.03 11.75 13.66
CA ARG A 600 -1.32 12.94 13.18
C ARG A 600 -1.98 13.49 11.92
N ARG A 601 -2.67 14.61 12.05
CA ARG A 601 -3.45 15.21 10.97
C ARG A 601 -2.62 15.55 9.74
N THR A 602 -1.47 16.21 9.90
CA THR A 602 -0.62 16.61 8.78
C THR A 602 -0.10 15.45 7.96
N SER A 603 0.25 14.33 8.60
CA SER A 603 0.66 13.11 7.90
C SER A 603 -0.50 12.52 7.09
N LEU A 604 -1.69 12.51 7.67
CA LEU A 604 -2.88 11.98 7.04
C LEU A 604 -3.29 12.83 5.83
N GLU A 605 -3.28 14.14 5.96
CA GLU A 605 -3.56 15.07 4.86
C GLU A 605 -2.54 14.93 3.73
N SER A 606 -1.26 14.76 4.05
CA SER A 606 -0.21 14.49 3.06
C SER A 606 -0.43 13.18 2.30
N GLN A 607 -0.94 12.13 2.98
CA GLN A 607 -1.30 10.88 2.31
C GLN A 607 -2.51 11.04 1.39
N ILE A 608 -3.47 11.90 1.73
CA ILE A 608 -4.59 12.23 0.84
C ILE A 608 -4.08 12.96 -0.40
N ASP A 609 -3.21 13.95 -0.25
CA ASP A 609 -2.61 14.67 -1.39
C ASP A 609 -1.84 13.73 -2.31
N GLN A 610 -1.05 12.81 -1.74
CA GLN A 610 -0.34 11.80 -2.52
C GLN A 610 -1.29 10.96 -3.37
N VAL A 611 -2.41 10.55 -2.82
CA VAL A 611 -3.39 9.72 -3.53
C VAL A 611 -4.03 10.48 -4.68
N VAL A 612 -4.34 11.77 -4.49
CA VAL A 612 -4.87 12.63 -5.56
C VAL A 612 -3.84 12.82 -6.67
N PHE A 613 -2.58 13.05 -6.30
CA PHE A 613 -1.46 13.11 -7.25
C PHE A 613 -1.40 11.88 -8.15
N PHE A 614 -1.46 10.68 -7.56
CA PHE A 614 -1.44 9.44 -8.34
C PHE A 614 -2.70 9.27 -9.20
N SER A 615 -3.86 9.59 -8.67
CA SER A 615 -5.13 9.54 -9.40
C SER A 615 -5.07 10.42 -10.66
N GLN A 616 -4.57 11.63 -10.52
CA GLN A 616 -4.39 12.57 -11.63
C GLN A 616 -3.37 12.04 -12.65
N GLY A 617 -2.22 11.56 -12.18
CA GLY A 617 -1.17 11.03 -13.04
C GLY A 617 -1.71 9.95 -13.97
N CYS A 618 -2.26 8.90 -13.40
CA CYS A 618 -2.81 7.77 -14.15
C CYS A 618 -3.94 8.16 -15.11
N GLN A 619 -4.80 9.11 -14.73
CA GLN A 619 -5.97 9.45 -15.54
C GLN A 619 -5.70 10.49 -16.62
N LEU A 620 -4.66 11.32 -16.49
CA LEU A 620 -4.43 12.45 -17.41
C LEU A 620 -3.06 12.46 -18.09
N LEU A 621 -2.01 11.87 -17.48
CA LEU A 621 -0.63 12.14 -17.87
C LEU A 621 0.24 10.91 -18.12
N GLU A 622 0.13 9.90 -17.24
CA GLU A 622 1.03 8.74 -17.22
C GLU A 622 0.66 7.76 -18.33
N ASP A 623 1.38 7.84 -19.43
CA ASP A 623 1.19 6.98 -20.61
C ASP A 623 2.43 6.10 -20.80
N PHE A 624 2.29 4.79 -20.59
CA PHE A 624 3.34 3.82 -20.82
C PHE A 624 3.34 3.41 -22.28
N VAL A 625 4.41 3.72 -23.00
CA VAL A 625 4.53 3.43 -24.42
C VAL A 625 5.59 2.37 -24.66
N GLN A 626 5.17 1.25 -25.22
CA GLN A 626 6.04 0.14 -25.59
C GLN A 626 5.88 -0.16 -27.07
N ASP A 627 7.00 -0.43 -27.75
CA ASP A 627 6.97 -0.90 -29.13
C ASP A 627 6.42 -2.33 -29.19
N PRO A 628 5.29 -2.58 -29.86
CA PRO A 628 4.69 -3.90 -29.90
C PRO A 628 5.50 -4.94 -30.70
N GLU A 629 6.40 -4.50 -31.59
CA GLU A 629 7.22 -5.39 -32.41
C GLU A 629 8.50 -5.84 -31.72
N THR A 630 9.05 -5.01 -30.86
CA THR A 630 10.35 -5.28 -30.19
C THR A 630 10.25 -5.44 -28.69
N GLY A 631 9.14 -5.01 -28.08
CA GLY A 631 8.99 -4.98 -26.62
C GLY A 631 9.78 -3.86 -25.92
N VAL A 632 10.42 -2.96 -26.68
CA VAL A 632 11.24 -1.88 -26.14
C VAL A 632 10.36 -0.77 -25.57
N LYS A 633 10.68 -0.30 -24.37
CA LYS A 633 10.03 0.86 -23.74
C LYS A 633 10.49 2.15 -24.43
N LEU A 634 9.56 2.87 -25.03
CA LEU A 634 9.87 4.08 -25.78
C LEU A 634 9.99 5.33 -24.90
N ASN A 635 9.44 5.29 -23.69
CA ASN A 635 9.47 6.40 -22.74
C ASN A 635 9.88 5.97 -21.31
N GLY A 636 10.82 5.05 -21.20
CA GLY A 636 11.33 4.52 -19.93
C GLY A 636 12.23 5.50 -19.14
N ASN A 637 11.86 6.78 -19.04
CA ASN A 637 12.59 7.82 -18.31
C ASN A 637 11.66 8.97 -17.91
N PHE A 638 12.09 9.85 -16.97
CA PHE A 638 11.28 10.99 -16.52
C PHE A 638 11.24 12.19 -17.47
N LEU A 639 11.92 12.14 -18.61
CA LEU A 639 11.79 13.17 -19.63
C LEU A 639 10.49 12.97 -20.44
N ASP A 640 10.23 11.71 -20.80
CA ASP A 640 9.15 11.35 -21.72
C ASP A 640 7.94 10.74 -20.99
N TYR A 641 8.16 10.00 -19.90
CA TYR A 641 7.09 9.53 -19.03
C TYR A 641 6.68 10.65 -18.08
N ARG A 642 5.52 11.24 -18.34
CA ARG A 642 5.04 12.41 -17.61
C ARG A 642 4.36 12.01 -16.32
N VAL A 643 4.82 12.57 -15.20
CA VAL A 643 4.13 12.52 -13.91
C VAL A 643 3.65 13.92 -13.53
N PRO A 644 2.57 14.06 -12.74
CA PRO A 644 2.15 15.37 -12.27
C PRO A 644 3.27 16.09 -11.51
N THR A 645 3.33 17.39 -11.64
CA THR A 645 4.19 18.25 -10.83
C THR A 645 3.36 18.98 -9.79
N THR A 646 4.02 19.75 -8.92
CA THR A 646 3.31 20.59 -7.93
C THR A 646 2.47 21.70 -8.57
N LEU A 647 2.65 21.97 -9.84
CA LEU A 647 1.84 22.94 -10.60
C LEU A 647 0.58 22.30 -11.18
N ASP A 648 0.59 20.98 -11.39
CA ASP A 648 -0.51 20.26 -12.02
C ASP A 648 -1.56 19.82 -10.97
N VAL A 649 -1.11 19.55 -9.72
CA VAL A 649 -1.99 19.01 -8.70
C VAL A 649 -2.97 20.08 -8.18
N PRO A 650 -4.27 19.80 -8.18
CA PRO A 650 -5.27 20.74 -7.71
C PRO A 650 -5.18 20.94 -6.19
N THR A 651 -5.71 22.06 -5.71
CA THR A 651 -5.97 22.21 -4.27
C THR A 651 -7.05 21.22 -3.85
N VAL A 652 -6.70 20.32 -2.94
CA VAL A 652 -7.60 19.28 -2.43
C VAL A 652 -8.34 19.76 -1.20
N THR A 653 -9.66 19.85 -1.29
CA THR A 653 -10.52 20.07 -0.12
C THR A 653 -10.67 18.76 0.65
N LYS A 654 -10.41 18.80 1.97
CA LYS A 654 -10.40 17.60 2.82
C LYS A 654 -11.26 17.82 4.05
N GLU A 655 -12.13 16.88 4.33
CA GLU A 655 -12.82 16.78 5.63
C GLU A 655 -12.68 15.34 6.12
N ILE A 656 -12.00 15.16 7.24
CA ILE A 656 -11.63 13.84 7.76
C ILE A 656 -12.56 13.49 8.93
N LEU A 657 -13.24 12.37 8.81
CA LEU A 657 -14.17 11.89 9.81
C LEU A 657 -13.50 10.94 10.81
N GLU A 658 -13.95 11.00 12.05
CA GLU A 658 -13.57 10.13 13.18
C GLU A 658 -14.81 9.40 13.72
N LEU A 659 -15.70 8.95 12.85
CA LEU A 659 -16.99 8.34 13.26
C LEU A 659 -16.86 6.85 13.54
N ARG A 660 -15.92 6.19 12.88
CA ARG A 660 -15.70 4.76 13.01
C ARG A 660 -14.58 4.47 14.01
N SER A 661 -14.69 3.31 14.67
CA SER A 661 -13.57 2.77 15.41
C SER A 661 -12.79 1.83 14.50
N GLY A 662 -11.62 2.25 14.07
CA GLY A 662 -10.67 1.42 13.31
C GLY A 662 -10.02 0.35 14.19
N ASN A 663 -9.06 -0.36 13.61
CA ASN A 663 -8.41 -1.53 14.21
C ASN A 663 -7.13 -1.21 14.98
N GLY A 664 -6.60 0.01 14.82
CA GLY A 664 -5.37 0.46 15.45
C GLY A 664 -5.53 1.05 16.84
N ALA A 665 -4.46 1.67 17.33
CA ALA A 665 -4.47 2.39 18.60
C ALA A 665 -5.59 3.44 18.61
N TYR A 666 -6.37 3.49 19.68
CA TYR A 666 -7.50 4.41 19.88
C TYR A 666 -8.60 4.32 18.80
N GLY A 667 -8.64 3.24 18.03
CA GLY A 667 -9.54 3.10 16.90
C GLY A 667 -9.06 3.80 15.62
N ALA A 668 -7.77 4.09 15.51
CA ALA A 668 -7.18 4.63 14.29
C ALA A 668 -7.12 3.58 13.17
N SER A 669 -7.17 4.05 11.94
CA SER A 669 -6.95 3.23 10.75
C SER A 669 -5.89 3.87 9.86
N GLY A 670 -5.08 3.02 9.22
CA GLY A 670 -4.18 3.47 8.17
C GLY A 670 -4.99 3.95 6.95
N ILE A 671 -4.54 5.03 6.34
CA ILE A 671 -5.18 5.50 5.12
C ILE A 671 -4.75 4.61 3.95
N SER A 672 -5.73 4.18 3.18
CA SER A 672 -5.49 3.30 2.06
C SER A 672 -5.29 4.08 0.76
N HIS A 673 -4.45 3.52 -0.10
CA HIS A 673 -4.35 3.90 -1.50
C HIS A 673 -5.68 3.77 -2.28
N ASN A 674 -6.68 3.10 -1.77
CA ASN A 674 -8.02 3.03 -2.38
C ASN A 674 -8.76 4.38 -2.36
N LEU A 675 -8.17 5.41 -1.77
CA LEU A 675 -8.60 6.78 -1.97
C LEU A 675 -8.28 7.29 -3.39
N ALA A 676 -7.33 6.64 -4.10
CA ALA A 676 -7.09 6.88 -5.51
C ALA A 676 -8.16 6.17 -6.32
N ASN A 677 -9.05 6.90 -6.90
CA ASN A 677 -10.09 6.39 -7.76
C ASN A 677 -9.62 6.52 -9.21
N SER A 678 -9.37 5.40 -9.88
CA SER A 678 -8.79 5.38 -11.22
C SER A 678 -9.72 5.93 -12.32
N HIS A 679 -11.00 6.12 -12.02
CA HIS A 679 -11.99 6.64 -12.99
C HIS A 679 -12.78 7.86 -12.46
N LEU A 680 -12.36 8.51 -11.39
CA LEU A 680 -13.04 9.71 -10.90
C LEU A 680 -12.96 10.86 -11.91
N ILE A 681 -11.75 11.16 -12.39
CA ILE A 681 -11.53 12.24 -13.36
C ILE A 681 -12.07 11.84 -14.72
N ILE A 682 -11.86 10.60 -15.17
CA ILE A 682 -12.40 10.07 -16.44
C ILE A 682 -13.92 10.21 -16.49
N THR A 683 -14.62 9.90 -15.41
CA THR A 683 -16.08 10.05 -15.37
C THR A 683 -16.51 11.52 -15.35
N ALA A 684 -15.74 12.40 -14.70
CA ALA A 684 -16.00 13.83 -14.80
C ALA A 684 -15.84 14.34 -16.25
N ILE A 685 -14.83 13.82 -16.98
CA ILE A 685 -14.65 14.10 -18.41
C ILE A 685 -15.85 13.59 -19.21
N HIS A 686 -16.30 12.36 -18.96
CA HIS A 686 -17.50 11.82 -19.59
C HIS A 686 -18.73 12.70 -19.29
N ASN A 687 -18.93 13.11 -18.04
CA ASN A 687 -20.05 13.99 -17.69
C ASN A 687 -19.94 15.37 -18.38
N ALA A 688 -18.72 15.89 -18.59
CA ALA A 688 -18.50 17.14 -19.33
C ALA A 688 -18.81 17.00 -20.82
N THR A 689 -18.38 15.92 -21.43
CA THR A 689 -18.31 15.78 -22.90
C THR A 689 -19.40 14.91 -23.50
N GLY A 690 -19.97 13.98 -22.73
CA GLY A 690 -20.87 12.96 -23.22
C GLY A 690 -20.19 11.76 -23.88
N VAL A 691 -18.85 11.73 -23.92
CA VAL A 691 -18.05 10.63 -24.50
C VAL A 691 -17.12 10.01 -23.47
N TRP A 692 -16.85 8.70 -23.60
CA TRP A 692 -15.87 8.00 -22.77
C TRP A 692 -14.49 8.12 -23.39
N VAL A 693 -13.48 8.31 -22.53
CA VAL A 693 -12.06 8.34 -22.88
C VAL A 693 -11.35 7.37 -21.97
N ASP A 694 -10.58 6.43 -22.53
CA ASP A 694 -9.74 5.57 -21.71
C ASP A 694 -8.55 6.36 -21.13
N PRO A 695 -8.16 6.05 -19.88
CA PRO A 695 -7.00 6.69 -19.27
C PRO A 695 -5.68 6.27 -19.97
N PRO A 696 -4.68 7.18 -20.01
CA PRO A 696 -4.77 8.57 -19.63
C PRO A 696 -5.53 9.40 -20.66
N ALA A 697 -6.44 10.28 -20.21
CA ALA A 697 -7.19 11.19 -21.07
C ALA A 697 -6.32 12.38 -21.50
N THR A 698 -5.32 12.10 -22.31
CA THR A 698 -4.46 13.11 -22.92
C THR A 698 -5.25 13.96 -23.91
N PRO A 699 -4.84 15.21 -24.20
CA PRO A 699 -5.59 16.11 -25.09
C PRO A 699 -5.95 15.52 -26.45
N ASP A 700 -5.04 14.77 -27.06
CA ASP A 700 -5.26 14.08 -28.32
C ASP A 700 -6.30 12.96 -28.21
N ARG A 701 -6.30 12.18 -27.12
CA ARG A 701 -7.32 11.15 -26.86
C ARG A 701 -8.71 11.76 -26.60
N VAL A 702 -8.75 12.87 -25.88
CA VAL A 702 -10.01 13.62 -25.67
C VAL A 702 -10.56 14.12 -27.01
N LEU A 703 -9.71 14.73 -27.86
CA LEU A 703 -10.13 15.20 -29.18
C LEU A 703 -10.55 14.08 -30.12
N LYS A 704 -9.86 12.92 -30.08
CA LYS A 704 -10.25 11.71 -30.82
C LYS A 704 -11.65 11.23 -30.38
N ALA A 705 -11.90 11.13 -29.09
CA ALA A 705 -13.21 10.72 -28.55
C ALA A 705 -14.33 11.70 -28.93
N LEU A 706 -14.02 13.00 -29.02
CA LEU A 706 -14.93 14.04 -29.52
C LEU A 706 -15.11 14.03 -31.04
N GLY A 707 -14.39 13.17 -31.78
CA GLY A 707 -14.43 13.13 -33.24
C GLY A 707 -13.81 14.35 -33.93
N LYS A 708 -12.92 15.08 -33.21
CA LYS A 708 -12.29 16.32 -33.71
C LYS A 708 -10.91 16.11 -34.32
N CYS A 709 -10.28 14.97 -34.09
CA CYS A 709 -9.03 14.58 -34.77
C CYS A 709 -8.98 13.08 -35.01
N GLU A 710 -8.21 12.67 -36.00
CA GLU A 710 -7.80 11.30 -36.24
C GLU A 710 -6.37 11.16 -35.72
N ILE A 711 -6.12 10.28 -34.75
CA ILE A 711 -4.75 9.92 -34.37
C ILE A 711 -4.26 8.95 -35.44
N GLY A 712 -3.32 9.40 -36.29
CA GLY A 712 -2.67 8.53 -37.28
C GLY A 712 -1.85 7.47 -36.53
N GLY A 713 -2.30 6.21 -36.52
CA GLY A 713 -1.55 5.13 -35.86
C GLY A 713 -2.28 3.85 -35.56
N ASP A 714 -3.58 3.73 -35.88
CA ASP A 714 -4.26 2.44 -35.82
C ASP A 714 -3.99 1.63 -37.13
N GLN A 715 -2.72 1.26 -37.38
CA GLN A 715 -2.34 0.24 -38.37
C GLN A 715 -1.55 -0.87 -37.71
#